data_d119c9171f51558619aaa5055e9a3d01
#
_entry.id   d119c9171f51558619aaa5055e9a3d01
#
_cell.length_a   1.000
_cell.length_b   1.000
_cell.length_c   1.000
_cell.angle_alpha   90.00
_cell.angle_beta   90.00
_cell.angle_gamma   90.00
#
_symmetry.space_group_name_H-M   'P 1'
#
loop_
_entity.id
_entity.type
_entity.pdbx_description
1 polymer ?
#
loop_
_entity_poly.entity_id
_entity_poly.type
_entity_poly.pdbx_seq_one_letter_code
_entity_poly.pdbx_strand_id
1 'polypeptide(L)'
;MEFRWFVQTNTTLFLVFTPKPRYEESFESMDNSTFANRWNLDEIESNYQTWLKEPASLDSRWQIFFEGFQLGYEGNGHQPTRTHSDSAEPEVGDYSIEKHARLYGAIYAYRDIGHTQGTFDPLKDEIPENPRLSLDRLGFEPKDLGEVHFTGNYLGGVRMTMKDILDRLKKTYCGNVGVEYLHLQATDKRRWIQSKIEPNDNQPSFSHDEKLRILRKIIQAEEFENFLHTRYVGQKRFSLEGGETLITALDSIFQKCPDEGVEEIVMGMAHRGRLNVLANVMGKSPEFIFREFSENFVPDGAHGSGDVKYHLGYESVRTTSSGQQVVIHLSSNPSHLEAVNGVVEGKARARQRLRGDSDRKRVLPILVHGDAAMAGQGVVAEVFNFSKLPGYRTGGTVHVVVNNQIGFTTDPTDARSSLYCTDVAKIVEAPIFHVNGNDPLAVAMVAELALAYRQKFGEDVVIDVNCYRKHGHNEADDPAFTQPILYQRIKKMPQVSELLTEKMIKEGDVTLEESEEIHKRLRRHLDASLEKVRTVKKSSTFEGSVAVHQIPYDFAPVQTAVKKKELEKVAQALTTCPRGFNLNSKIKRQIETKAKKFKSGRGIDWALAEQLAFGSLMLEGTPVRLSGQDSERGTFSHRHAVWYDSEDRTRYVPLLQMEDRQGKFCVYNSLLSEAAVLAFDYGYSLDYPRMLAIWEAQFGDFVNGAQVIIDQFIMSAEDKWGSVSDLVMLLPHGFEGQGPEHSSARLERFLQGCAEDNVVVVNLSTPAQYFHALRRQKRKEYAKPLIVMAPKSLLRHKLCVSELKEFTSGGFQEFITDPTPPKSPSTLVLCSGKVYYDLMEAREVIRSPKAAIVRVEQFYPFHEEKFKEVLGPFAKTKRLVWCQEEPKNMGAWNFLAPLIEESLGRRPEFVGRSATASPATGSLTLHKREQSELIASALGQTIPTSNK
;
A
#
# COMPACT_ATOMS: atom_id res chain seq x y z
N MET A 1 36.95 21.59 -13.79
CA MET A 1 35.79 22.52 -13.85
C MET A 1 36.34 23.93 -13.56
N GLU A 2 36.52 24.74 -14.58
CA GLU A 2 36.83 26.16 -14.42
C GLU A 2 35.55 26.94 -14.79
N PHE A 3 35.14 27.81 -13.90
CA PHE A 3 34.05 28.75 -14.13
C PHE A 3 34.63 30.09 -14.62
N ARG A 4 34.18 30.56 -15.79
CA ARG A 4 34.38 31.95 -16.20
C ARG A 4 33.02 32.63 -16.29
N TRP A 5 32.88 33.74 -15.57
CA TRP A 5 31.74 34.64 -15.62
C TRP A 5 31.95 35.71 -16.66
N PHE A 6 30.92 35.92 -17.51
CA PHE A 6 30.78 37.16 -18.29
C PHE A 6 29.52 37.85 -17.82
N VAL A 7 29.70 39.11 -17.43
CA VAL A 7 28.59 40.00 -17.11
C VAL A 7 28.28 40.84 -18.35
N GLN A 8 27.05 40.72 -18.85
CA GLN A 8 26.49 41.72 -19.71
C GLN A 8 25.02 41.96 -19.31
N THR A 9 24.69 43.25 -19.29
CA THR A 9 23.51 43.86 -18.71
C THR A 9 22.24 43.54 -19.51
N ASN A 10 21.16 43.33 -18.78
CA ASN A 10 19.76 43.26 -19.13
C ASN A 10 19.22 42.00 -19.85
N THR A 11 18.37 41.32 -19.07
CA THR A 11 17.27 40.41 -19.47
C THR A 11 17.69 39.02 -19.93
N THR A 12 17.32 38.04 -19.10
CA THR A 12 17.20 36.60 -19.37
C THR A 12 18.50 35.81 -19.37
N LEU A 13 18.73 35.07 -18.27
CA LEU A 13 19.77 34.02 -18.17
C LEU A 13 19.34 32.79 -18.97
N PHE A 14 20.07 32.51 -20.06
CA PHE A 14 20.08 31.21 -20.70
C PHE A 14 21.38 30.48 -20.34
N LEU A 15 21.24 29.29 -19.74
CA LEU A 15 22.35 28.37 -19.60
C LEU A 15 22.55 27.61 -20.93
N VAL A 16 23.60 27.96 -21.64
CA VAL A 16 24.01 27.24 -22.86
C VAL A 16 25.08 26.22 -22.45
N PHE A 17 24.79 24.95 -22.58
CA PHE A 17 25.79 23.89 -22.51
C PHE A 17 26.45 23.70 -23.87
N THR A 18 27.73 23.93 -23.98
CA THR A 18 28.54 23.50 -25.11
C THR A 18 29.20 22.16 -24.77
N PRO A 19 29.02 21.12 -25.58
CA PRO A 19 29.73 19.86 -25.38
C PRO A 19 31.20 20.00 -25.80
N LYS A 20 32.09 19.48 -24.97
CA LYS A 20 33.51 19.26 -25.36
C LYS A 20 33.59 18.19 -26.47
N PRO A 21 34.55 18.29 -27.37
CA PRO A 21 34.72 17.32 -28.45
C PRO A 21 35.08 15.94 -27.88
N ARG A 22 34.37 14.95 -28.38
CA ARG A 22 34.69 13.53 -28.15
C ARG A 22 36.06 13.23 -28.78
N TYR A 23 36.96 12.64 -28.01
CA TYR A 23 38.00 11.85 -28.53
C TYR A 23 37.35 10.60 -29.16
N GLU A 24 37.46 10.45 -30.45
CA GLU A 24 37.27 9.19 -31.14
C GLU A 24 38.50 8.32 -30.82
N GLU A 25 38.40 7.46 -29.84
CA GLU A 25 39.23 6.27 -29.78
C GLU A 25 38.57 5.24 -30.67
N SER A 26 39.28 4.85 -31.69
CA SER A 26 38.95 3.74 -32.56
C SER A 26 38.90 2.47 -31.71
N PHE A 27 37.68 2.00 -31.44
CA PHE A 27 37.51 0.62 -30.98
C PHE A 27 37.79 -0.31 -32.16
N GLU A 28 38.99 -0.81 -32.21
CA GLU A 28 39.24 -2.07 -32.88
C GLU A 28 38.35 -3.13 -32.26
N SER A 29 37.67 -3.90 -33.10
CA SER A 29 36.79 -5.00 -32.75
C SER A 29 37.51 -6.03 -31.85
N MET A 30 37.40 -5.90 -30.54
CA MET A 30 37.65 -7.02 -29.66
C MET A 30 36.49 -7.99 -29.83
N ASP A 31 36.80 -9.15 -30.32
CA ASP A 31 35.93 -10.31 -30.42
C ASP A 31 35.58 -10.77 -29.00
N ASN A 32 34.46 -10.22 -28.45
CA ASN A 32 34.02 -10.49 -27.10
C ASN A 32 33.15 -11.75 -27.04
N SER A 33 33.77 -12.90 -27.36
CA SER A 33 33.22 -14.19 -27.05
C SER A 33 33.65 -14.65 -25.65
N THR A 34 33.36 -13.91 -24.62
CA THR A 34 33.57 -14.36 -23.24
C THR A 34 32.27 -14.97 -22.69
N PHE A 35 32.39 -16.25 -22.31
CA PHE A 35 31.44 -17.06 -21.58
C PHE A 35 30.93 -16.35 -20.32
N ALA A 36 31.78 -15.58 -19.62
CA ALA A 36 31.44 -14.81 -18.47
C ALA A 36 30.81 -13.46 -18.90
N ASN A 37 29.53 -13.32 -18.72
CA ASN A 37 28.85 -12.03 -18.83
C ASN A 37 28.47 -11.52 -17.44
N ARG A 38 28.10 -10.25 -17.36
CA ARG A 38 27.84 -9.58 -16.08
C ARG A 38 26.71 -10.24 -15.24
N TRP A 39 25.87 -11.07 -15.86
CA TRP A 39 24.72 -11.70 -15.23
C TRP A 39 25.02 -13.06 -14.59
N ASN A 40 26.04 -13.77 -15.04
CA ASN A 40 26.43 -15.04 -14.45
C ASN A 40 27.77 -14.96 -13.70
N LEU A 41 28.42 -13.79 -13.67
CA LEU A 41 29.65 -13.56 -12.92
C LEU A 41 29.48 -13.86 -11.43
N ASP A 42 28.38 -13.46 -10.83
CA ASP A 42 28.14 -13.68 -9.39
C ASP A 42 27.97 -15.18 -9.07
N GLU A 43 27.35 -15.96 -9.97
CA GLU A 43 27.22 -17.41 -9.80
C GLU A 43 28.55 -18.10 -10.00
N ILE A 44 29.32 -17.68 -10.99
CA ILE A 44 30.67 -18.19 -11.26
C ILE A 44 31.58 -17.84 -10.08
N GLU A 45 31.53 -16.59 -9.60
CA GLU A 45 32.35 -16.14 -8.47
C GLU A 45 31.96 -16.88 -7.20
N SER A 46 30.70 -17.05 -6.91
CA SER A 46 30.20 -17.79 -5.75
C SER A 46 30.66 -19.24 -5.75
N ASN A 47 30.55 -19.88 -6.90
CA ASN A 47 31.05 -21.28 -7.05
C ASN A 47 32.56 -21.34 -7.00
N TYR A 48 33.26 -20.34 -7.53
CA TYR A 48 34.73 -20.26 -7.45
C TYR A 48 35.21 -20.09 -6.01
N GLN A 49 34.58 -19.24 -5.24
CA GLN A 49 34.87 -19.05 -3.81
C GLN A 49 34.57 -20.32 -2.98
N THR A 50 33.55 -21.07 -3.37
CA THR A 50 33.21 -22.36 -2.75
C THR A 50 34.26 -23.41 -3.14
N TRP A 51 34.67 -23.44 -4.42
CA TRP A 51 35.70 -24.36 -4.91
C TRP A 51 37.05 -24.11 -4.25
N LEU A 52 37.45 -22.86 -4.04
CA LEU A 52 38.69 -22.52 -3.33
C LEU A 52 38.72 -23.01 -1.87
N LYS A 53 37.55 -23.08 -1.22
CA LYS A 53 37.43 -23.49 0.20
C LYS A 53 37.22 -24.98 0.34
N GLU A 54 36.39 -25.56 -0.48
CA GLU A 54 35.91 -26.93 -0.34
C GLU A 54 35.57 -27.53 -1.72
N PRO A 55 36.57 -27.85 -2.57
CA PRO A 55 36.34 -28.29 -3.95
C PRO A 55 35.34 -29.43 -4.07
N ALA A 56 35.38 -30.38 -3.13
CA ALA A 56 34.52 -31.55 -3.13
C ALA A 56 33.02 -31.25 -2.86
N SER A 57 32.66 -30.03 -2.40
CA SER A 57 31.29 -29.64 -2.14
C SER A 57 30.53 -29.22 -3.40
N LEU A 58 31.26 -28.95 -4.50
CA LEU A 58 30.66 -28.63 -5.79
C LEU A 58 30.49 -29.91 -6.64
N ASP A 59 29.54 -29.82 -7.58
CA ASP A 59 29.41 -30.91 -8.54
C ASP A 59 30.70 -31.05 -9.40
N SER A 60 30.97 -32.26 -9.89
CA SER A 60 32.19 -32.57 -10.59
C SER A 60 32.49 -31.70 -11.82
N ARG A 61 31.47 -31.04 -12.38
CA ARG A 61 31.59 -30.16 -13.56
C ARG A 61 32.16 -28.80 -13.21
N TRP A 62 31.74 -28.25 -12.09
CA TRP A 62 32.33 -27.00 -11.56
C TRP A 62 33.78 -27.25 -11.09
N GLN A 63 34.05 -28.42 -10.53
CA GLN A 63 35.41 -28.79 -10.15
C GLN A 63 36.31 -28.82 -11.40
N ILE A 64 35.95 -29.56 -12.46
CA ILE A 64 36.69 -29.62 -13.72
C ILE A 64 36.81 -28.24 -14.37
N PHE A 65 35.76 -27.43 -14.34
CA PHE A 65 35.79 -26.07 -14.90
C PHE A 65 36.83 -25.20 -14.19
N PHE A 66 36.83 -25.17 -12.86
CA PHE A 66 37.79 -24.36 -12.10
C PHE A 66 39.20 -24.93 -12.08
N GLU A 67 39.38 -26.25 -12.13
CA GLU A 67 40.68 -26.87 -12.36
C GLU A 67 41.27 -26.45 -13.71
N GLY A 68 40.46 -26.47 -14.78
CA GLY A 68 40.86 -26.00 -16.09
C GLY A 68 41.18 -24.51 -16.13
N PHE A 69 40.40 -23.69 -15.39
CA PHE A 69 40.62 -22.27 -15.24
C PHE A 69 41.97 -21.98 -14.52
N GLN A 70 42.26 -22.71 -13.44
CA GLN A 70 43.52 -22.56 -12.69
C GLN A 70 44.74 -23.00 -13.53
N LEU A 71 44.66 -24.11 -14.29
CA LEU A 71 45.69 -24.54 -15.22
C LEU A 71 45.94 -23.50 -16.32
N GLY A 72 44.88 -22.82 -16.81
CA GLY A 72 45.02 -21.73 -17.78
C GLY A 72 45.66 -20.48 -17.20
N TYR A 73 45.43 -20.20 -15.91
CA TYR A 73 46.01 -19.05 -15.21
C TYR A 73 47.48 -19.26 -14.84
N GLU A 74 47.87 -20.51 -14.48
CA GLU A 74 49.23 -20.87 -14.17
C GLU A 74 50.11 -21.09 -15.44
N GLY A 75 49.43 -21.26 -16.60
CA GLY A 75 50.05 -21.62 -17.87
C GLY A 75 50.62 -20.47 -18.69
N ASN A 76 50.65 -19.24 -18.23
CA ASN A 76 51.22 -18.11 -18.96
C ASN A 76 52.75 -18.09 -18.94
N GLY A 77 53.37 -19.11 -19.50
CA GLY A 77 54.82 -19.13 -19.53
C GLY A 77 55.53 -20.24 -20.31
N HIS A 78 54.88 -21.30 -20.80
CA HIS A 78 55.60 -22.28 -21.62
C HIS A 78 54.69 -23.04 -22.59
N GLN A 79 55.07 -23.08 -23.86
CA GLN A 79 54.47 -23.96 -24.85
C GLN A 79 54.87 -25.41 -24.53
N PRO A 80 53.95 -26.37 -24.40
CA PRO A 80 54.35 -27.78 -24.27
C PRO A 80 54.70 -28.39 -25.63
N THR A 81 55.92 -28.86 -25.74
CA THR A 81 56.36 -29.73 -26.80
C THR A 81 55.65 -31.10 -26.71
N ARG A 82 54.92 -31.44 -27.77
CA ARG A 82 54.22 -32.73 -27.88
C ARG A 82 55.25 -33.84 -28.00
N THR A 83 55.29 -34.79 -27.07
CA THR A 83 55.89 -36.11 -27.25
C THR A 83 54.75 -37.13 -27.37
N HIS A 84 54.75 -37.83 -28.53
CA HIS A 84 53.84 -38.93 -28.77
C HIS A 84 54.23 -40.14 -27.91
N SER A 85 53.22 -40.66 -27.20
CA SER A 85 53.33 -42.09 -26.81
C SER A 85 51.94 -42.72 -27.10
N ASP A 86 51.92 -43.68 -27.97
CA ASP A 86 50.79 -44.52 -28.33
C ASP A 86 50.36 -45.37 -27.14
N SER A 87 49.09 -45.05 -26.63
CA SER A 87 48.30 -46.06 -25.99
C SER A 87 46.82 -45.70 -26.27
N ALA A 88 46.13 -46.60 -26.95
CA ALA A 88 44.75 -46.47 -27.36
C ALA A 88 43.83 -46.45 -26.13
N GLU A 89 43.34 -45.26 -25.75
CA GLU A 89 42.16 -45.10 -24.96
C GLU A 89 40.95 -44.81 -25.86
N PRO A 90 39.72 -45.19 -25.48
CA PRO A 90 38.56 -45.02 -26.36
C PRO A 90 38.35 -43.52 -26.62
N GLU A 91 38.14 -43.17 -27.89
CA GLU A 91 37.83 -41.82 -28.36
C GLU A 91 36.64 -41.24 -27.55
N VAL A 92 36.94 -40.47 -26.51
CA VAL A 92 36.05 -39.47 -26.02
C VAL A 92 36.05 -38.38 -27.09
N GLY A 93 35.01 -38.32 -27.91
CA GLY A 93 34.91 -37.34 -29.01
C GLY A 93 35.22 -35.95 -28.46
N ASP A 94 35.87 -35.19 -29.29
CA ASP A 94 36.39 -33.84 -29.03
C ASP A 94 35.22 -32.88 -28.62
N TYR A 95 34.77 -33.00 -27.38
CA TYR A 95 33.77 -32.14 -26.79
C TYR A 95 34.46 -30.82 -26.53
N SER A 96 34.40 -29.95 -27.51
CA SER A 96 34.96 -28.62 -27.39
C SER A 96 34.31 -27.93 -26.18
N ILE A 97 35.13 -27.62 -25.16
CA ILE A 97 34.72 -26.83 -23.96
C ILE A 97 33.98 -25.58 -24.40
N GLU A 98 34.39 -25.00 -25.52
CA GLU A 98 33.80 -23.84 -26.15
C GLU A 98 32.33 -24.06 -26.56
N LYS A 99 32.02 -25.19 -27.24
CA LYS A 99 30.63 -25.50 -27.62
C LYS A 99 29.73 -25.70 -26.39
N HIS A 100 30.28 -26.29 -25.34
CA HIS A 100 29.54 -26.47 -24.08
C HIS A 100 29.27 -25.14 -23.39
N ALA A 101 30.25 -24.25 -23.36
CA ALA A 101 30.06 -22.88 -22.84
C ALA A 101 29.02 -22.09 -23.66
N ARG A 102 29.04 -22.21 -25.00
CA ARG A 102 28.03 -21.61 -25.88
C ARG A 102 26.62 -22.13 -25.60
N LEU A 103 26.47 -23.44 -25.35
CA LEU A 103 25.18 -24.04 -24.97
C LEU A 103 24.63 -23.44 -23.67
N TYR A 104 25.48 -23.31 -22.64
CA TYR A 104 25.09 -22.65 -21.42
C TYR A 104 24.69 -21.22 -21.66
N GLY A 105 25.45 -20.48 -22.46
CA GLY A 105 25.10 -19.11 -22.88
C GLY A 105 23.74 -19.05 -23.56
N ALA A 106 23.43 -20.01 -24.43
CA ALA A 106 22.14 -20.09 -25.10
C ALA A 106 20.99 -20.37 -24.11
N ILE A 107 21.15 -21.33 -23.21
CA ILE A 107 20.14 -21.63 -22.17
C ILE A 107 19.88 -20.38 -21.32
N TYR A 108 20.92 -19.68 -20.88
CA TYR A 108 20.79 -18.46 -20.12
C TYR A 108 20.13 -17.34 -20.92
N ALA A 109 20.46 -17.17 -22.19
CA ALA A 109 19.84 -16.17 -23.05
C ALA A 109 18.31 -16.36 -23.16
N TYR A 110 17.85 -17.60 -23.35
CA TYR A 110 16.43 -17.90 -23.35
C TYR A 110 15.76 -17.66 -21.99
N ARG A 111 16.43 -18.01 -20.89
CA ARG A 111 15.96 -17.74 -19.53
C ARG A 111 15.88 -16.25 -19.22
N ASP A 112 16.81 -15.44 -19.78
CA ASP A 112 16.90 -13.99 -19.54
C ASP A 112 15.92 -13.19 -20.41
N ILE A 113 15.93 -13.45 -21.72
CA ILE A 113 15.21 -12.62 -22.68
C ILE A 113 14.24 -13.40 -23.57
N GLY A 114 14.01 -14.67 -23.32
CA GLY A 114 13.08 -15.49 -24.12
C GLY A 114 11.66 -14.89 -24.15
N HIS A 115 11.22 -14.30 -23.03
CA HIS A 115 9.93 -13.60 -22.95
C HIS A 115 9.79 -12.48 -24.00
N THR A 116 10.86 -11.87 -24.49
CA THR A 116 10.78 -10.82 -25.52
C THR A 116 10.34 -11.35 -26.91
N GLN A 117 10.40 -12.67 -27.11
CA GLN A 117 9.87 -13.37 -28.27
C GLN A 117 8.62 -14.20 -27.92
N GLY A 118 8.00 -13.95 -26.75
CA GLY A 118 6.81 -14.65 -26.32
C GLY A 118 5.57 -14.35 -27.18
N THR A 119 4.69 -15.35 -27.33
CA THR A 119 3.40 -15.25 -28.03
C THR A 119 2.26 -14.85 -27.09
N PHE A 120 2.58 -14.20 -25.99
CA PHE A 120 1.59 -13.86 -24.96
C PHE A 120 0.80 -12.57 -25.24
N ASP A 121 1.10 -11.82 -26.29
CA ASP A 121 0.32 -10.64 -26.69
C ASP A 121 -0.70 -10.99 -27.77
N PRO A 122 -2.02 -11.09 -27.45
CA PRO A 122 -3.03 -11.50 -28.44
C PRO A 122 -3.24 -10.45 -29.55
N LEU A 123 -2.72 -9.24 -29.38
CA LEU A 123 -2.88 -8.18 -30.39
C LEU A 123 -1.72 -8.12 -31.37
N LYS A 124 -0.66 -8.94 -31.21
CA LYS A 124 0.46 -9.00 -32.14
C LYS A 124 0.35 -10.21 -33.07
N ASP A 125 0.35 -9.96 -34.37
CA ASP A 125 0.36 -11.00 -35.40
C ASP A 125 1.78 -11.53 -35.66
N GLU A 126 2.77 -10.64 -35.51
CA GLU A 126 4.18 -10.95 -35.71
C GLU A 126 4.95 -10.82 -34.40
N ILE A 127 5.74 -11.83 -34.10
CA ILE A 127 6.63 -11.81 -32.94
C ILE A 127 7.92 -11.13 -33.39
N PRO A 128 8.35 -10.05 -32.74
CA PRO A 128 9.61 -9.43 -33.05
C PRO A 128 10.75 -10.42 -32.76
N GLU A 129 11.56 -10.69 -33.77
CA GLU A 129 12.78 -11.48 -33.54
C GLU A 129 13.74 -10.68 -32.67
N ASN A 130 14.22 -11.30 -31.59
CA ASN A 130 15.29 -10.71 -30.79
C ASN A 130 16.63 -11.22 -31.37
N PRO A 131 17.46 -10.34 -31.96
CA PRO A 131 18.72 -10.76 -32.56
C PRO A 131 19.65 -11.52 -31.61
N ARG A 132 19.57 -11.29 -30.29
CA ARG A 132 20.36 -12.00 -29.28
C ARG A 132 19.99 -13.47 -29.13
N LEU A 133 18.85 -13.91 -29.65
CA LEU A 133 18.38 -15.29 -29.64
C LEU A 133 18.55 -15.96 -31.02
N SER A 134 19.15 -15.30 -32.00
CA SER A 134 19.46 -15.91 -33.30
C SER A 134 20.59 -16.92 -33.18
N LEU A 135 20.58 -17.95 -34.03
CA LEU A 135 21.49 -19.06 -33.95
C LEU A 135 22.98 -18.62 -34.04
N ASP A 136 23.26 -17.66 -34.91
CA ASP A 136 24.61 -17.08 -35.10
C ASP A 136 25.10 -16.32 -33.86
N ARG A 137 24.20 -15.52 -33.24
CA ARG A 137 24.54 -14.79 -32.02
C ARG A 137 24.69 -15.70 -30.79
N LEU A 138 24.00 -16.83 -30.78
CA LEU A 138 24.22 -17.87 -29.78
C LEU A 138 25.51 -18.68 -30.04
N GLY A 139 26.20 -18.40 -31.13
CA GLY A 139 27.48 -19.01 -31.50
C GLY A 139 27.37 -20.37 -32.15
N PHE A 140 26.23 -20.67 -32.81
CA PHE A 140 26.00 -21.94 -33.48
C PHE A 140 25.75 -21.74 -34.98
N GLU A 141 26.10 -22.74 -35.77
CA GLU A 141 25.83 -22.83 -37.20
C GLU A 141 24.75 -23.89 -37.48
N PRO A 142 24.04 -23.82 -38.62
CA PRO A 142 23.05 -24.86 -38.96
C PRO A 142 23.56 -26.29 -38.91
N LYS A 143 24.87 -26.54 -39.16
CA LYS A 143 25.48 -27.86 -39.04
C LYS A 143 25.51 -28.39 -37.60
N ASP A 144 25.57 -27.50 -36.58
CA ASP A 144 25.67 -27.89 -35.18
C ASP A 144 24.33 -28.42 -34.62
N LEU A 145 23.19 -28.15 -35.30
CA LEU A 145 21.86 -28.53 -34.84
C LEU A 145 21.68 -30.04 -34.63
N GLY A 146 22.40 -30.88 -35.35
CA GLY A 146 22.38 -32.35 -35.21
C GLY A 146 23.29 -32.89 -34.10
N GLU A 147 24.14 -32.07 -33.53
CA GLU A 147 25.08 -32.51 -32.50
C GLU A 147 24.39 -32.75 -31.17
N VAL A 148 24.80 -33.83 -30.49
CA VAL A 148 24.26 -34.20 -29.18
C VAL A 148 25.06 -33.55 -28.08
N HIS A 149 24.39 -32.76 -27.23
CA HIS A 149 24.99 -32.05 -26.11
C HIS A 149 24.42 -32.55 -24.77
N PHE A 150 25.19 -32.34 -23.71
CA PHE A 150 24.72 -32.53 -22.34
C PHE A 150 24.14 -31.20 -21.80
N THR A 151 22.91 -31.23 -21.33
CA THR A 151 22.14 -30.00 -21.00
C THR A 151 22.49 -29.35 -19.65
N GLY A 152 23.41 -29.96 -18.90
CA GLY A 152 23.82 -29.43 -17.59
C GLY A 152 22.69 -29.33 -16.58
N ASN A 153 22.45 -28.15 -16.08
CA ASN A 153 21.34 -27.91 -15.13
C ASN A 153 19.97 -27.79 -15.81
N TYR A 154 19.90 -27.73 -17.13
CA TYR A 154 18.66 -27.73 -17.86
C TYR A 154 18.08 -29.14 -17.93
N LEU A 155 16.82 -29.31 -17.58
CA LEU A 155 16.09 -30.59 -17.54
C LEU A 155 16.78 -31.71 -16.72
N GLY A 156 17.56 -31.32 -15.69
CA GLY A 156 18.25 -32.31 -14.82
C GLY A 156 19.42 -33.01 -15.44
N GLY A 157 20.00 -32.49 -16.54
CA GLY A 157 21.24 -33.04 -17.14
C GLY A 157 21.00 -34.24 -18.06
N VAL A 158 20.28 -34.02 -19.15
CA VAL A 158 20.05 -35.04 -20.18
C VAL A 158 20.89 -34.79 -21.42
N ARG A 159 21.06 -35.80 -22.27
CA ARG A 159 21.69 -35.67 -23.59
C ARG A 159 20.63 -35.49 -24.65
N MET A 160 20.73 -34.39 -25.43
CA MET A 160 19.78 -34.03 -26.49
C MET A 160 20.50 -33.40 -27.67
N THR A 161 19.91 -33.43 -28.86
CA THR A 161 20.42 -32.69 -30.00
C THR A 161 20.30 -31.18 -29.74
N MET A 162 21.21 -30.39 -30.31
CA MET A 162 21.10 -28.93 -30.19
C MET A 162 19.76 -28.42 -30.69
N LYS A 163 19.23 -29.00 -31.77
CA LYS A 163 17.89 -28.65 -32.26
C LYS A 163 16.80 -28.89 -31.21
N ASP A 164 16.78 -30.05 -30.59
CA ASP A 164 15.78 -30.38 -29.58
C ASP A 164 15.87 -29.44 -28.35
N ILE A 165 17.10 -29.08 -27.95
CA ILE A 165 17.33 -28.13 -26.86
C ILE A 165 16.75 -26.77 -27.22
N LEU A 166 17.06 -26.23 -28.41
CA LEU A 166 16.57 -24.93 -28.85
C LEU A 166 15.04 -24.93 -29.04
N ASP A 167 14.47 -25.99 -29.60
CA ASP A 167 13.02 -26.12 -29.79
C ASP A 167 12.32 -26.14 -28.43
N ARG A 168 12.84 -26.85 -27.43
CA ARG A 168 12.28 -26.86 -26.08
C ARG A 168 12.46 -25.52 -25.37
N LEU A 169 13.62 -24.88 -25.50
CA LEU A 169 13.84 -23.54 -24.94
C LEU A 169 12.88 -22.53 -25.53
N LYS A 170 12.65 -22.53 -26.84
CA LYS A 170 11.65 -21.71 -27.49
C LYS A 170 10.25 -21.98 -26.94
N LYS A 171 9.89 -23.24 -26.84
CA LYS A 171 8.56 -23.64 -26.34
C LYS A 171 8.35 -23.22 -24.88
N THR A 172 9.39 -23.33 -24.04
CA THR A 172 9.36 -22.97 -22.62
C THR A 172 9.30 -21.48 -22.39
N TYR A 173 10.10 -20.70 -23.11
CA TYR A 173 10.36 -19.29 -22.79
C TYR A 173 9.80 -18.30 -23.80
N CYS A 174 9.44 -18.75 -25.01
CA CYS A 174 8.89 -17.90 -26.08
C CYS A 174 7.45 -18.28 -26.47
N GLY A 175 6.76 -19.04 -25.65
CA GLY A 175 5.37 -19.48 -25.86
C GLY A 175 4.33 -18.47 -25.35
N ASN A 176 3.11 -18.95 -25.09
CA ASN A 176 2.00 -18.15 -24.53
C ASN A 176 2.24 -17.68 -23.08
N VAL A 177 3.34 -18.11 -22.46
CA VAL A 177 3.78 -17.66 -21.14
C VAL A 177 5.23 -17.23 -21.20
N GLY A 178 5.48 -15.94 -20.96
CA GLY A 178 6.80 -15.36 -20.74
C GLY A 178 7.11 -15.27 -19.25
N VAL A 179 8.35 -15.50 -18.86
CA VAL A 179 8.71 -15.47 -17.42
C VAL A 179 9.94 -14.59 -17.20
N GLU A 180 9.80 -13.62 -16.31
CA GLU A 180 10.92 -12.81 -15.83
C GLU A 180 11.27 -13.19 -14.40
N TYR A 181 12.46 -13.76 -14.18
CA TYR A 181 12.88 -14.23 -12.87
C TYR A 181 14.40 -14.18 -12.63
N LEU A 182 15.20 -13.85 -13.66
CA LEU A 182 16.66 -13.82 -13.48
C LEU A 182 17.13 -12.61 -12.66
N HIS A 183 16.28 -11.60 -12.47
CA HIS A 183 16.53 -10.47 -11.56
C HIS A 183 16.44 -10.86 -10.07
N LEU A 184 15.90 -12.04 -9.74
CA LEU A 184 15.91 -12.57 -8.38
C LEU A 184 17.36 -12.92 -7.98
N GLN A 185 17.85 -12.36 -6.86
CA GLN A 185 19.20 -12.67 -6.37
C GLN A 185 19.28 -14.11 -5.80
N ALA A 186 18.23 -14.58 -5.16
CA ALA A 186 18.17 -15.87 -4.51
C ALA A 186 18.14 -17.03 -5.51
N THR A 187 19.22 -17.82 -5.57
CA THR A 187 19.36 -18.95 -6.51
C THR A 187 18.32 -20.05 -6.30
N ASP A 188 17.91 -20.30 -5.07
CA ASP A 188 16.88 -21.30 -4.74
C ASP A 188 15.52 -20.94 -5.35
N LYS A 189 15.15 -19.67 -5.39
CA LYS A 189 13.93 -19.18 -6.05
C LYS A 189 13.98 -19.36 -7.55
N ARG A 190 15.08 -18.95 -8.18
CA ARG A 190 15.31 -19.17 -9.62
C ARG A 190 15.21 -20.65 -10.00
N ARG A 191 15.91 -21.52 -9.26
CA ARG A 191 15.87 -22.99 -9.48
C ARG A 191 14.48 -23.56 -9.26
N TRP A 192 13.74 -23.05 -8.28
CA TRP A 192 12.38 -23.50 -8.06
C TRP A 192 11.47 -23.16 -9.24
N ILE A 193 11.54 -21.94 -9.78
CA ILE A 193 10.76 -21.56 -10.97
C ILE A 193 11.15 -22.46 -12.13
N GLN A 194 12.46 -22.64 -12.42
CA GLN A 194 12.96 -23.54 -13.45
C GLN A 194 12.41 -24.95 -13.31
N SER A 195 12.40 -25.49 -12.08
CA SER A 195 11.86 -26.84 -11.80
C SER A 195 10.37 -26.99 -12.07
N LYS A 196 9.63 -25.88 -12.13
CA LYS A 196 8.18 -25.87 -12.39
C LYS A 196 7.85 -25.71 -13.87
N ILE A 197 8.64 -24.94 -14.62
CA ILE A 197 8.32 -24.58 -16.00
C ILE A 197 9.09 -25.40 -17.05
N GLU A 198 10.36 -25.79 -16.79
CA GLU A 198 11.21 -26.45 -17.76
C GLU A 198 10.81 -27.90 -18.06
N PRO A 199 10.41 -28.76 -17.09
CA PRO A 199 10.10 -30.15 -17.35
C PRO A 199 8.93 -30.38 -18.29
N ASN A 200 7.93 -29.49 -18.25
CA ASN A 200 6.72 -29.58 -19.08
C ASN A 200 6.67 -28.56 -20.22
N ASP A 201 7.82 -27.96 -20.57
CA ASP A 201 7.96 -26.92 -21.59
C ASP A 201 7.03 -25.70 -21.34
N ASN A 202 6.77 -25.40 -20.06
CA ASN A 202 5.87 -24.33 -19.59
C ASN A 202 4.44 -24.45 -20.21
N GLN A 203 3.96 -25.67 -20.39
CA GLN A 203 2.64 -25.97 -20.96
C GLN A 203 1.65 -26.40 -19.88
N PRO A 204 0.35 -25.95 -19.97
CA PRO A 204 -0.66 -26.34 -19.02
C PRO A 204 -0.99 -27.84 -19.11
N SER A 205 -1.20 -28.46 -17.94
CA SER A 205 -1.66 -29.85 -17.82
C SER A 205 -2.77 -29.91 -16.79
N PHE A 206 -4.00 -30.04 -17.26
CA PHE A 206 -5.21 -30.12 -16.45
C PHE A 206 -5.99 -31.38 -16.75
N SER A 207 -6.68 -31.91 -15.75
CA SER A 207 -7.67 -32.95 -15.90
C SER A 207 -8.86 -32.46 -16.73
N HIS A 208 -9.63 -33.42 -17.28
CA HIS A 208 -10.85 -33.13 -18.02
C HIS A 208 -11.83 -32.23 -17.20
N ASP A 209 -12.06 -32.56 -15.93
CA ASP A 209 -12.98 -31.80 -15.08
C ASP A 209 -12.47 -30.35 -14.82
N GLU A 210 -11.16 -30.15 -14.64
CA GLU A 210 -10.57 -28.83 -14.51
C GLU A 210 -10.71 -28.02 -15.80
N LYS A 211 -10.45 -28.63 -16.98
CA LYS A 211 -10.68 -27.97 -18.27
C LYS A 211 -12.15 -27.58 -18.46
N LEU A 212 -13.10 -28.46 -18.13
CA LEU A 212 -14.53 -28.13 -18.18
C LEU A 212 -14.92 -27.01 -17.21
N ARG A 213 -14.34 -26.98 -16.02
CA ARG A 213 -14.56 -25.90 -15.06
C ARG A 213 -14.05 -24.57 -15.61
N ILE A 214 -12.85 -24.55 -16.18
CA ILE A 214 -12.25 -23.35 -16.80
C ILE A 214 -13.14 -22.88 -17.96
N LEU A 215 -13.58 -23.77 -18.86
CA LEU A 215 -14.47 -23.41 -19.95
C LEU A 215 -15.80 -22.82 -19.42
N ARG A 216 -16.43 -23.43 -18.43
CA ARG A 216 -17.65 -22.89 -17.81
C ARG A 216 -17.42 -21.49 -17.23
N LYS A 217 -16.28 -21.22 -16.62
CA LYS A 217 -15.96 -19.89 -16.04
C LYS A 217 -15.79 -18.82 -17.12
N ILE A 218 -15.16 -19.14 -18.22
CA ILE A 218 -15.06 -18.22 -19.37
C ILE A 218 -16.44 -17.94 -19.95
N ILE A 219 -17.24 -18.98 -20.24
CA ILE A 219 -18.60 -18.79 -20.73
C ILE A 219 -19.46 -17.99 -19.76
N GLN A 220 -19.32 -18.21 -18.44
CA GLN A 220 -20.01 -17.42 -17.42
C GLN A 220 -19.63 -15.93 -17.48
N ALA A 221 -18.35 -15.64 -17.64
CA ALA A 221 -17.87 -14.26 -17.74
C ALA A 221 -18.42 -13.57 -19.00
N GLU A 222 -18.34 -14.21 -20.16
CA GLU A 222 -18.83 -13.68 -21.42
C GLU A 222 -20.37 -13.53 -21.47
N GLU A 223 -21.13 -14.54 -21.05
CA GLU A 223 -22.59 -14.46 -21.02
C GLU A 223 -23.08 -13.36 -20.07
N PHE A 224 -22.42 -13.16 -18.94
CA PHE A 224 -22.74 -12.08 -18.03
C PHE A 224 -22.51 -10.69 -18.66
N GLU A 225 -21.37 -10.48 -19.31
CA GLU A 225 -21.08 -9.23 -20.02
C GLU A 225 -22.05 -8.98 -21.17
N ASN A 226 -22.28 -10.00 -22.02
CA ASN A 226 -23.22 -9.91 -23.13
C ASN A 226 -24.66 -9.63 -22.65
N PHE A 227 -25.05 -10.23 -21.53
CA PHE A 227 -26.36 -9.99 -20.92
C PHE A 227 -26.50 -8.53 -20.48
N LEU A 228 -25.51 -8.01 -19.76
CA LEU A 228 -25.52 -6.63 -19.33
C LEU A 228 -25.48 -5.66 -20.52
N HIS A 229 -24.71 -5.99 -21.55
CA HIS A 229 -24.61 -5.17 -22.76
C HIS A 229 -25.96 -5.04 -23.47
N THR A 230 -26.71 -6.12 -23.57
CA THR A 230 -27.97 -6.17 -24.31
C THR A 230 -29.17 -5.68 -23.49
N ARG A 231 -29.16 -5.84 -22.17
CA ARG A 231 -30.30 -5.49 -21.29
C ARG A 231 -30.18 -4.09 -20.67
N TYR A 232 -28.96 -3.56 -20.51
CA TYR A 232 -28.68 -2.26 -19.85
C TYR A 232 -27.85 -1.35 -20.75
N VAL A 233 -28.38 -1.11 -21.95
CA VAL A 233 -27.70 -0.31 -22.99
C VAL A 233 -27.35 1.08 -22.47
N GLY A 234 -26.10 1.50 -22.67
CA GLY A 234 -25.60 2.82 -22.30
C GLY A 234 -25.30 3.03 -20.80
N GLN A 235 -25.65 2.09 -19.94
CA GLN A 235 -25.30 2.19 -18.53
C GLN A 235 -23.84 1.79 -18.28
N LYS A 236 -23.12 2.60 -17.50
CA LYS A 236 -21.71 2.33 -17.15
C LYS A 236 -21.59 1.04 -16.33
N ARG A 237 -20.75 0.13 -16.78
CA ARG A 237 -20.41 -1.13 -16.13
C ARG A 237 -18.93 -1.46 -16.14
N PHE A 238 -18.13 -0.78 -16.99
CA PHE A 238 -16.70 -1.03 -17.21
C PHE A 238 -16.44 -2.51 -17.57
N SER A 239 -16.93 -2.88 -18.74
CA SER A 239 -16.91 -4.26 -19.24
C SER A 239 -15.53 -4.92 -19.15
N LEU A 240 -15.54 -6.21 -18.82
CA LEU A 240 -14.36 -7.09 -18.82
C LEU A 240 -14.08 -7.70 -20.20
N GLU A 241 -14.94 -7.50 -21.18
CA GLU A 241 -14.80 -8.12 -22.50
C GLU A 241 -13.43 -7.88 -23.13
N GLY A 242 -12.75 -8.95 -23.49
CA GLY A 242 -11.36 -9.02 -23.95
C GLY A 242 -10.36 -9.38 -22.83
N GLY A 243 -10.78 -9.41 -21.58
CA GLY A 243 -9.97 -9.80 -20.41
C GLY A 243 -10.68 -10.80 -19.50
N GLU A 244 -11.60 -11.62 -20.03
CA GLU A 244 -12.47 -12.55 -19.29
C GLU A 244 -11.67 -13.58 -18.49
N THR A 245 -10.45 -13.86 -18.89
CA THR A 245 -9.53 -14.78 -18.22
C THR A 245 -9.07 -14.29 -16.84
N LEU A 246 -9.32 -13.03 -16.47
CA LEU A 246 -9.24 -12.61 -15.07
C LEU A 246 -10.11 -13.50 -14.16
N ILE A 247 -11.30 -13.87 -14.62
CA ILE A 247 -12.20 -14.77 -13.87
C ILE A 247 -11.56 -16.15 -13.71
N THR A 248 -10.91 -16.65 -14.76
CA THR A 248 -10.14 -17.91 -14.69
C THR A 248 -8.98 -17.83 -13.71
N ALA A 249 -8.17 -16.74 -13.77
CA ALA A 249 -7.05 -16.55 -12.85
C ALA A 249 -7.50 -16.56 -11.38
N LEU A 250 -8.51 -15.75 -11.05
CA LEU A 250 -9.05 -15.65 -9.70
C LEU A 250 -9.73 -16.96 -9.23
N ASP A 251 -10.46 -17.64 -10.11
CA ASP A 251 -11.07 -18.92 -9.79
C ASP A 251 -10.00 -20.00 -9.55
N SER A 252 -8.95 -20.06 -10.36
CA SER A 252 -7.86 -21.05 -10.20
C SER A 252 -7.10 -20.82 -8.89
N ILE A 253 -6.78 -19.58 -8.53
CA ILE A 253 -6.22 -19.25 -7.21
C ILE A 253 -7.15 -19.72 -6.11
N PHE A 254 -8.45 -19.38 -6.20
CA PHE A 254 -9.44 -19.74 -5.20
C PHE A 254 -9.56 -21.27 -5.02
N GLN A 255 -9.57 -22.04 -6.10
CA GLN A 255 -9.69 -23.50 -6.05
C GLN A 255 -8.48 -24.17 -5.38
N LYS A 256 -7.28 -23.60 -5.56
CA LYS A 256 -6.03 -24.12 -4.97
C LYS A 256 -5.74 -23.61 -3.58
N CYS A 257 -6.45 -22.57 -3.10
CA CYS A 257 -6.26 -22.02 -1.77
C CYS A 257 -6.21 -23.05 -0.63
N PRO A 258 -7.16 -24.01 -0.54
CA PRO A 258 -7.12 -25.00 0.54
C PRO A 258 -5.90 -25.93 0.48
N ASP A 259 -5.49 -26.34 -0.72
CA ASP A 259 -4.34 -27.21 -0.93
C ASP A 259 -3.04 -26.53 -0.47
N GLU A 260 -2.99 -25.21 -0.61
CA GLU A 260 -1.88 -24.35 -0.22
C GLU A 260 -2.03 -23.77 1.22
N GLY A 261 -3.06 -24.17 1.96
CA GLY A 261 -3.30 -23.75 3.33
C GLY A 261 -3.88 -22.34 3.49
N VAL A 262 -4.43 -21.76 2.45
CA VAL A 262 -5.13 -20.47 2.46
C VAL A 262 -6.59 -20.66 2.85
N GLU A 263 -7.05 -19.96 3.88
CA GLU A 263 -8.41 -19.99 4.39
C GLU A 263 -9.21 -18.75 4.01
N GLU A 264 -8.53 -17.67 3.72
CA GLU A 264 -9.13 -16.36 3.54
C GLU A 264 -8.38 -15.55 2.47
N ILE A 265 -9.13 -14.88 1.59
CA ILE A 265 -8.63 -13.97 0.57
C ILE A 265 -9.11 -12.55 0.89
N VAL A 266 -8.20 -11.58 0.86
CA VAL A 266 -8.53 -10.16 0.91
C VAL A 266 -8.13 -9.53 -0.43
N MET A 267 -9.11 -9.03 -1.18
CA MET A 267 -8.90 -8.57 -2.54
C MET A 267 -9.22 -7.09 -2.70
N GLY A 268 -8.39 -6.41 -3.50
CA GLY A 268 -8.63 -5.08 -4.03
C GLY A 268 -8.55 -5.09 -5.55
N MET A 269 -9.40 -4.32 -6.19
CA MET A 269 -9.40 -4.21 -7.64
C MET A 269 -10.01 -2.89 -8.12
N ALA A 270 -9.61 -2.47 -9.32
CA ALA A 270 -10.23 -1.35 -10.03
C ALA A 270 -11.68 -1.69 -10.47
N HIS A 271 -12.32 -0.73 -11.13
CA HIS A 271 -13.71 -0.85 -11.59
C HIS A 271 -13.88 -1.86 -12.75
N ARG A 272 -12.88 -2.02 -13.64
CA ARG A 272 -13.00 -2.91 -14.81
C ARG A 272 -13.14 -4.36 -14.43
N GLY A 273 -14.23 -4.99 -14.90
CA GLY A 273 -14.56 -6.37 -14.58
C GLY A 273 -15.07 -6.59 -13.15
N ARG A 274 -15.21 -5.55 -12.32
CA ARG A 274 -15.63 -5.72 -10.93
C ARG A 274 -17.00 -6.37 -10.79
N LEU A 275 -17.97 -6.00 -11.61
CA LEU A 275 -19.29 -6.62 -11.59
C LEU A 275 -19.22 -8.11 -11.96
N ASN A 276 -18.37 -8.46 -12.91
CA ASN A 276 -18.11 -9.85 -13.30
C ASN A 276 -17.45 -10.64 -12.16
N VAL A 277 -16.46 -10.06 -11.48
CA VAL A 277 -15.83 -10.66 -10.29
C VAL A 277 -16.86 -10.84 -9.17
N LEU A 278 -17.71 -9.85 -8.91
CA LEU A 278 -18.79 -9.94 -7.91
C LEU A 278 -19.74 -11.12 -8.22
N ALA A 279 -20.15 -11.27 -9.49
CA ALA A 279 -21.03 -12.35 -9.90
C ALA A 279 -20.33 -13.73 -9.90
N ASN A 280 -19.21 -13.86 -10.61
CA ASN A 280 -18.64 -15.14 -11.00
C ASN A 280 -17.51 -15.65 -10.07
N VAL A 281 -16.90 -14.77 -9.28
CA VAL A 281 -15.90 -15.15 -8.27
C VAL A 281 -16.51 -15.07 -6.86
N MET A 282 -17.08 -13.91 -6.50
CA MET A 282 -17.65 -13.70 -5.17
C MET A 282 -19.01 -14.39 -4.97
N GLY A 283 -19.75 -14.67 -6.05
CA GLY A 283 -21.06 -15.30 -6.02
C GLY A 283 -22.18 -14.38 -5.55
N LYS A 284 -22.02 -13.07 -5.73
CA LYS A 284 -23.12 -12.11 -5.56
C LYS A 284 -24.24 -12.44 -6.54
N SER A 285 -25.48 -12.52 -6.08
CA SER A 285 -26.57 -12.97 -6.95
C SER A 285 -26.80 -11.99 -8.10
N PRO A 286 -27.10 -12.49 -9.32
CA PRO A 286 -27.44 -11.62 -10.44
C PRO A 286 -28.65 -10.73 -10.15
N GLU A 287 -29.64 -11.23 -9.38
CA GLU A 287 -30.81 -10.44 -8.99
C GLU A 287 -30.40 -9.19 -8.22
N PHE A 288 -29.42 -9.30 -7.31
CA PHE A 288 -28.93 -8.15 -6.56
C PHE A 288 -28.23 -7.14 -7.48
N ILE A 289 -27.35 -7.63 -8.37
CA ILE A 289 -26.64 -6.78 -9.34
C ILE A 289 -27.63 -6.10 -10.28
N PHE A 290 -28.63 -6.82 -10.81
CA PHE A 290 -29.61 -6.26 -11.72
C PHE A 290 -30.49 -5.17 -11.05
N ARG A 291 -30.74 -5.32 -9.77
CA ARG A 291 -31.42 -4.29 -8.97
C ARG A 291 -30.63 -2.98 -8.88
N GLU A 292 -29.30 -3.08 -8.73
CA GLU A 292 -28.40 -1.92 -8.72
C GLU A 292 -28.35 -1.17 -10.07
N PHE A 293 -28.81 -1.81 -11.16
CA PHE A 293 -28.97 -1.17 -12.46
C PHE A 293 -30.31 -0.46 -12.63
N SER A 294 -31.28 -0.65 -11.74
CA SER A 294 -32.56 0.04 -11.86
C SER A 294 -32.45 1.51 -11.45
N GLU A 295 -33.02 2.42 -12.23
CA GLU A 295 -32.94 3.88 -12.00
C GLU A 295 -33.53 4.33 -10.66
N ASN A 296 -34.36 3.54 -10.05
CA ASN A 296 -35.03 3.81 -8.77
C ASN A 296 -34.45 2.99 -7.61
N PHE A 297 -33.23 2.47 -7.76
CA PHE A 297 -32.58 1.73 -6.69
C PHE A 297 -32.14 2.69 -5.59
N VAL A 298 -32.78 2.57 -4.43
CA VAL A 298 -32.31 3.16 -3.18
C VAL A 298 -31.99 1.97 -2.28
N PRO A 299 -30.77 1.84 -1.77
CA PRO A 299 -30.41 0.77 -0.84
C PRO A 299 -31.37 0.78 0.37
N ASP A 300 -31.94 -0.36 0.72
CA ASP A 300 -32.83 -0.48 1.88
C ASP A 300 -32.04 -0.14 3.16
N GLY A 301 -32.51 0.83 3.93
CA GLY A 301 -31.87 1.28 5.17
C GLY A 301 -30.64 2.16 4.97
N ALA A 302 -30.42 2.70 3.79
CA ALA A 302 -29.33 3.64 3.54
C ALA A 302 -29.57 4.97 4.29
N HIS A 303 -28.90 5.14 5.41
CA HIS A 303 -28.58 6.44 5.97
C HIS A 303 -27.19 6.83 5.45
N GLY A 304 -27.10 7.45 4.31
CA GLY A 304 -25.86 7.86 3.66
C GLY A 304 -26.07 8.05 2.17
N SER A 305 -25.10 8.69 1.51
CA SER A 305 -25.16 8.97 0.07
C SER A 305 -24.96 7.72 -0.78
N GLY A 306 -24.31 6.69 -0.23
CA GLY A 306 -23.94 5.48 -0.95
C GLY A 306 -22.87 5.71 -2.02
N ASP A 307 -22.61 4.69 -2.84
CA ASP A 307 -21.66 4.76 -3.96
C ASP A 307 -22.16 3.98 -5.17
N VAL A 308 -21.51 4.18 -6.31
CA VAL A 308 -21.85 3.49 -7.55
C VAL A 308 -21.53 2.00 -7.46
N LYS A 309 -22.33 1.19 -8.12
CA LYS A 309 -22.27 -0.29 -8.06
C LYS A 309 -20.90 -0.92 -8.30
N TYR A 310 -20.08 -0.30 -9.13
CA TYR A 310 -18.73 -0.79 -9.46
C TYR A 310 -17.64 -0.33 -8.48
N HIS A 311 -18.00 0.28 -7.34
CA HIS A 311 -17.10 0.60 -6.21
C HIS A 311 -17.38 -0.26 -4.98
N LEU A 312 -18.54 -0.89 -4.90
CA LEU A 312 -18.99 -1.61 -3.72
C LEU A 312 -18.13 -2.83 -3.43
N GLY A 313 -17.84 -3.05 -2.16
CA GLY A 313 -17.24 -4.26 -1.63
C GLY A 313 -18.23 -5.39 -1.48
N TYR A 314 -17.71 -6.58 -1.20
CA TYR A 314 -18.54 -7.75 -0.91
C TYR A 314 -17.75 -8.77 -0.09
N GLU A 315 -18.44 -9.49 0.76
CA GLU A 315 -17.89 -10.60 1.52
C GLU A 315 -18.69 -11.86 1.29
N SER A 316 -18.03 -12.98 1.09
CA SER A 316 -18.70 -14.27 0.90
C SER A 316 -17.85 -15.43 1.38
N VAL A 317 -18.53 -16.52 1.74
CA VAL A 317 -17.92 -17.82 1.97
C VAL A 317 -18.19 -18.66 0.74
N ARG A 318 -17.14 -19.13 0.08
CA ARG A 318 -17.24 -19.92 -1.15
C ARG A 318 -16.73 -21.34 -0.92
N THR A 319 -17.36 -22.30 -1.56
CA THR A 319 -16.95 -23.71 -1.50
C THR A 319 -16.20 -24.08 -2.78
N THR A 320 -15.01 -24.63 -2.65
CA THR A 320 -14.21 -25.14 -3.77
C THR A 320 -14.78 -26.44 -4.34
N SER A 321 -14.27 -26.88 -5.48
CA SER A 321 -14.62 -28.18 -6.06
C SER A 321 -14.27 -29.36 -5.16
N SER A 322 -13.27 -29.22 -4.28
CA SER A 322 -12.91 -30.21 -3.25
C SER A 322 -13.81 -30.18 -2.01
N GLY A 323 -14.81 -29.29 -1.96
CA GLY A 323 -15.75 -29.15 -0.84
C GLY A 323 -15.24 -28.31 0.34
N GLN A 324 -14.06 -27.74 0.24
CA GLN A 324 -13.48 -26.87 1.28
C GLN A 324 -13.97 -25.42 1.14
N GLN A 325 -14.08 -24.71 2.26
CA GLN A 325 -14.55 -23.33 2.28
C GLN A 325 -13.40 -22.35 2.36
N VAL A 326 -13.52 -21.26 1.61
CA VAL A 326 -12.62 -20.12 1.66
C VAL A 326 -13.45 -18.84 1.82
N VAL A 327 -13.07 -17.98 2.74
CA VAL A 327 -13.69 -16.66 2.91
C VAL A 327 -13.04 -15.67 1.96
N ILE A 328 -13.86 -14.92 1.22
CA ILE A 328 -13.33 -13.93 0.27
C ILE A 328 -13.90 -12.55 0.60
N HIS A 329 -13.03 -11.59 0.76
CA HIS A 329 -13.35 -10.18 1.02
C HIS A 329 -12.89 -9.33 -0.16
N LEU A 330 -13.81 -8.71 -0.86
CA LEU A 330 -13.52 -7.68 -1.85
C LEU A 330 -13.71 -6.31 -1.19
N SER A 331 -12.64 -5.55 -1.04
CA SER A 331 -12.70 -4.22 -0.45
C SER A 331 -13.45 -3.24 -1.34
N SER A 332 -14.27 -2.35 -0.76
CA SER A 332 -14.77 -1.17 -1.48
C SER A 332 -13.62 -0.26 -1.87
N ASN A 333 -13.73 0.45 -2.99
CA ASN A 333 -12.73 1.40 -3.43
C ASN A 333 -13.34 2.54 -4.26
N PRO A 334 -12.72 3.72 -4.27
CA PRO A 334 -13.12 4.82 -5.15
C PRO A 334 -12.60 4.63 -6.57
N SER A 335 -12.91 5.58 -7.45
CA SER A 335 -12.33 5.64 -8.81
C SER A 335 -10.83 6.00 -8.85
N HIS A 336 -10.23 6.36 -7.72
CA HIS A 336 -8.80 6.65 -7.59
C HIS A 336 -8.01 5.35 -7.63
N LEU A 337 -7.52 5.01 -8.81
CA LEU A 337 -6.84 3.74 -9.08
C LEU A 337 -5.65 3.55 -8.13
N GLU A 338 -5.47 2.31 -7.66
CA GLU A 338 -4.40 1.85 -6.79
C GLU A 338 -4.46 2.35 -5.33
N ALA A 339 -5.32 3.32 -5.01
CA ALA A 339 -5.45 3.84 -3.63
C ALA A 339 -5.90 2.75 -2.63
N VAL A 340 -6.62 1.73 -3.09
CA VAL A 340 -7.09 0.60 -2.27
C VAL A 340 -5.97 -0.39 -1.89
N ASN A 341 -4.82 -0.35 -2.58
CA ASN A 341 -3.77 -1.37 -2.41
C ASN A 341 -3.27 -1.43 -0.97
N GLY A 342 -2.89 -0.28 -0.40
CA GLY A 342 -2.47 -0.22 1.00
C GLY A 342 -3.57 -0.64 1.98
N VAL A 343 -4.83 -0.34 1.67
CA VAL A 343 -5.99 -0.74 2.49
C VAL A 343 -6.11 -2.25 2.54
N VAL A 344 -5.97 -2.93 1.40
CA VAL A 344 -6.01 -4.41 1.32
C VAL A 344 -4.89 -5.05 2.12
N GLU A 345 -3.67 -4.53 1.99
CA GLU A 345 -2.53 -5.01 2.77
C GLU A 345 -2.75 -4.86 4.29
N GLY A 346 -3.30 -3.72 4.69
CA GLY A 346 -3.67 -3.46 6.09
C GLY A 346 -4.73 -4.43 6.61
N LYS A 347 -5.80 -4.64 5.85
CA LYS A 347 -6.87 -5.60 6.16
C LYS A 347 -6.33 -7.02 6.24
N ALA A 348 -5.55 -7.46 5.26
CA ALA A 348 -4.92 -8.79 5.26
C ALA A 348 -4.05 -8.99 6.50
N ARG A 349 -3.22 -8.01 6.84
CA ARG A 349 -2.37 -8.05 8.04
C ARG A 349 -3.17 -8.11 9.34
N ALA A 350 -4.27 -7.37 9.44
CA ALA A 350 -5.18 -7.40 10.58
C ALA A 350 -5.79 -8.80 10.77
N ARG A 351 -6.30 -9.39 9.68
CA ARG A 351 -6.91 -10.73 9.67
C ARG A 351 -5.91 -11.83 10.00
N GLN A 352 -4.69 -11.75 9.47
CA GLN A 352 -3.59 -12.65 9.87
C GLN A 352 -3.37 -12.61 11.38
N ARG A 353 -3.39 -11.41 11.96
CA ARG A 353 -3.22 -11.27 13.40
C ARG A 353 -4.36 -11.85 14.21
N LEU A 354 -5.61 -11.62 13.79
CA LEU A 354 -6.79 -12.17 14.44
C LEU A 354 -6.81 -13.70 14.41
N ARG A 355 -6.32 -14.29 13.32
CA ARG A 355 -6.21 -15.75 13.16
C ARG A 355 -4.97 -16.37 13.83
N GLY A 356 -4.08 -15.55 14.38
CA GLY A 356 -2.79 -16.02 14.90
C GLY A 356 -1.88 -16.58 13.81
N ASP A 357 -2.07 -16.15 12.58
CA ASP A 357 -1.32 -16.54 11.38
C ASP A 357 0.08 -15.87 11.38
N SER A 358 1.00 -16.43 12.19
CA SER A 358 2.35 -15.90 12.32
C SER A 358 3.17 -16.04 11.04
N ASP A 359 2.92 -17.09 10.29
CA ASP A 359 3.63 -17.45 9.07
C ASP A 359 3.04 -16.76 7.83
N ARG A 360 1.90 -16.09 7.99
CA ARG A 360 1.19 -15.32 6.95
C ARG A 360 0.79 -16.15 5.74
N LYS A 361 0.41 -17.38 5.96
CA LYS A 361 0.01 -18.33 4.90
C LYS A 361 -1.49 -18.52 4.78
N ARG A 362 -2.24 -18.25 5.87
CA ARG A 362 -3.69 -18.53 5.93
C ARG A 362 -4.54 -17.42 5.32
N VAL A 363 -4.01 -16.18 5.27
CA VAL A 363 -4.70 -15.04 4.65
C VAL A 363 -3.88 -14.53 3.48
N LEU A 364 -4.49 -14.53 2.31
CA LEU A 364 -3.89 -14.16 1.03
C LEU A 364 -4.38 -12.78 0.56
N PRO A 365 -3.53 -11.76 0.44
CA PRO A 365 -3.89 -10.55 -0.29
C PRO A 365 -3.77 -10.78 -1.80
N ILE A 366 -4.76 -10.26 -2.54
CA ILE A 366 -4.75 -10.22 -4.01
C ILE A 366 -5.04 -8.79 -4.44
N LEU A 367 -4.19 -8.23 -5.31
CA LEU A 367 -4.38 -6.94 -5.92
C LEU A 367 -4.54 -7.07 -7.43
N VAL A 368 -5.66 -6.57 -7.97
CA VAL A 368 -5.93 -6.58 -9.41
C VAL A 368 -5.74 -5.17 -9.95
N HIS A 369 -4.79 -5.03 -10.87
CA HIS A 369 -4.34 -3.77 -11.43
C HIS A 369 -4.77 -3.61 -12.89
N GLY A 370 -4.86 -2.36 -13.37
CA GLY A 370 -4.78 -2.05 -14.80
C GLY A 370 -3.33 -1.72 -15.16
N ASP A 371 -2.92 -2.01 -16.38
CA ASP A 371 -1.54 -1.81 -16.86
C ASP A 371 -1.04 -0.36 -16.73
N ALA A 372 -1.84 0.60 -17.14
CA ALA A 372 -1.47 2.01 -17.04
C ALA A 372 -1.36 2.49 -15.59
N ALA A 373 -2.21 1.98 -14.70
CA ALA A 373 -2.19 2.32 -13.28
C ALA A 373 -1.01 1.65 -12.57
N MET A 374 -0.72 0.38 -12.88
CA MET A 374 0.42 -0.36 -12.37
C MET A 374 1.74 0.37 -12.63
N ALA A 375 1.92 0.86 -13.85
CA ALA A 375 3.14 1.59 -14.23
C ALA A 375 3.17 3.04 -13.73
N GLY A 376 2.00 3.70 -13.65
CA GLY A 376 1.94 5.16 -13.50
C GLY A 376 1.68 5.67 -12.08
N GLN A 377 1.02 4.87 -11.22
CA GLN A 377 0.66 5.31 -9.87
C GLN A 377 1.77 5.03 -8.85
N GLY A 378 2.35 6.09 -8.28
CA GLY A 378 3.47 5.96 -7.32
C GLY A 378 3.16 5.10 -6.11
N VAL A 379 1.91 5.05 -5.66
CA VAL A 379 1.47 4.22 -4.54
C VAL A 379 1.69 2.72 -4.78
N VAL A 380 1.76 2.27 -6.03
CA VAL A 380 2.10 0.89 -6.38
C VAL A 380 3.51 0.54 -5.90
N ALA A 381 4.50 1.38 -6.22
CA ALA A 381 5.88 1.19 -5.75
C ALA A 381 5.99 1.28 -4.22
N GLU A 382 5.22 2.17 -3.59
CA GLU A 382 5.17 2.27 -2.14
C GLU A 382 4.65 0.98 -1.50
N VAL A 383 3.59 0.38 -2.06
CA VAL A 383 3.00 -0.88 -1.56
C VAL A 383 3.93 -2.07 -1.78
N PHE A 384 4.61 -2.17 -2.92
CA PHE A 384 5.63 -3.21 -3.11
C PHE A 384 6.71 -3.18 -2.02
N ASN A 385 7.10 -1.99 -1.55
CA ASN A 385 8.04 -1.89 -0.44
C ASN A 385 7.54 -2.51 0.88
N PHE A 386 6.25 -2.78 1.05
CA PHE A 386 5.75 -3.49 2.24
C PHE A 386 6.20 -4.95 2.32
N SER A 387 6.52 -5.55 1.19
CA SER A 387 6.75 -6.99 1.00
C SER A 387 7.57 -7.65 2.11
N LYS A 388 8.67 -7.05 2.51
CA LYS A 388 9.61 -7.60 3.52
C LYS A 388 9.66 -6.81 4.83
N LEU A 389 8.96 -5.67 4.94
CA LEU A 389 9.04 -4.81 6.12
C LEU A 389 8.31 -5.41 7.33
N PRO A 390 8.93 -5.49 8.50
CA PRO A 390 8.35 -6.16 9.69
C PRO A 390 6.97 -5.64 10.10
N GLY A 391 6.74 -4.34 9.96
CA GLY A 391 5.47 -3.69 10.33
C GLY A 391 4.34 -3.90 9.32
N TYR A 392 4.66 -4.27 8.07
CA TYR A 392 3.75 -4.18 6.93
C TYR A 392 3.59 -5.48 6.15
N ARG A 393 4.63 -6.33 6.06
CA ARG A 393 4.62 -7.58 5.27
C ARG A 393 3.41 -8.46 5.59
N THR A 394 2.82 -9.02 4.54
CA THR A 394 1.67 -9.92 4.59
C THR A 394 2.01 -11.36 4.16
N GLY A 395 3.30 -11.65 3.95
CA GLY A 395 3.76 -12.95 3.44
C GLY A 395 3.60 -13.07 1.93
N GLY A 396 3.71 -11.94 1.25
CA GLY A 396 3.57 -11.81 -0.19
C GLY A 396 2.13 -11.58 -0.66
N THR A 397 2.01 -10.84 -1.74
CA THR A 397 0.77 -10.49 -2.42
C THR A 397 0.79 -11.10 -3.82
N VAL A 398 -0.34 -11.62 -4.27
CA VAL A 398 -0.52 -12.00 -5.66
C VAL A 398 -1.07 -10.79 -6.40
N HIS A 399 -0.25 -10.23 -7.30
CA HIS A 399 -0.65 -9.13 -8.16
C HIS A 399 -1.11 -9.67 -9.50
N VAL A 400 -2.31 -9.30 -9.92
CA VAL A 400 -2.88 -9.69 -11.22
C VAL A 400 -3.09 -8.44 -12.04
N VAL A 401 -2.36 -8.29 -13.14
CA VAL A 401 -2.50 -7.14 -14.03
C VAL A 401 -3.40 -7.50 -15.19
N VAL A 402 -4.53 -6.82 -15.32
CA VAL A 402 -5.38 -6.89 -16.52
C VAL A 402 -4.79 -5.92 -17.54
N ASN A 403 -3.82 -6.42 -18.30
CA ASN A 403 -3.03 -5.64 -19.25
C ASN A 403 -3.76 -5.55 -20.59
N ASN A 404 -4.69 -4.62 -20.68
CA ASN A 404 -5.41 -4.38 -21.92
C ASN A 404 -4.72 -3.40 -22.89
N GLN A 405 -3.49 -3.01 -22.56
CA GLN A 405 -2.56 -2.25 -23.39
C GLN A 405 -3.08 -0.84 -23.79
N ILE A 406 -3.95 -0.25 -22.97
CA ILE A 406 -4.44 1.10 -23.14
C ILE A 406 -4.90 1.72 -21.82
N GLY A 407 -4.46 2.94 -21.53
CA GLY A 407 -4.91 3.73 -20.38
C GLY A 407 -5.93 4.79 -20.80
N PHE A 408 -7.23 4.53 -20.65
CA PHE A 408 -8.32 5.33 -21.19
C PHE A 408 -8.20 5.48 -22.72
N THR A 409 -7.46 6.48 -23.21
CA THR A 409 -7.12 6.73 -24.63
C THR A 409 -5.61 6.81 -24.87
N THR A 410 -4.79 6.53 -23.85
CA THR A 410 -3.33 6.68 -23.91
C THR A 410 -2.68 5.34 -24.23
N ASP A 411 -1.90 5.32 -25.32
CA ASP A 411 -1.13 4.15 -25.72
C ASP A 411 0.05 3.89 -24.77
N PRO A 412 0.54 2.64 -24.68
CA PRO A 412 1.68 2.29 -23.82
C PRO A 412 2.94 3.11 -24.10
N THR A 413 3.17 3.50 -25.34
CA THR A 413 4.30 4.36 -25.76
C THR A 413 4.27 5.76 -25.17
N ASP A 414 3.08 6.27 -24.85
CA ASP A 414 2.89 7.55 -24.20
C ASP A 414 2.73 7.43 -22.67
N ALA A 415 2.42 6.23 -22.21
CA ALA A 415 2.10 5.96 -20.79
C ALA A 415 3.32 5.57 -19.95
N ARG A 416 4.33 4.92 -20.52
CA ARG A 416 5.50 4.43 -19.79
C ARG A 416 6.76 4.34 -20.65
N SER A 417 7.91 4.44 -20.00
CA SER A 417 9.23 4.26 -20.63
C SER A 417 9.76 2.82 -20.49
N SER A 418 9.19 2.04 -19.57
CA SER A 418 9.58 0.65 -19.35
C SER A 418 9.03 -0.27 -20.44
N LEU A 419 9.69 -1.42 -20.65
CA LEU A 419 9.23 -2.43 -21.60
C LEU A 419 7.85 -2.97 -21.21
N TYR A 420 7.70 -3.34 -19.93
CA TYR A 420 6.46 -3.84 -19.37
C TYR A 420 5.90 -2.91 -18.29
N CYS A 421 4.60 -2.90 -18.13
CA CYS A 421 3.94 -2.17 -17.05
C CYS A 421 4.31 -2.72 -15.66
N THR A 422 4.78 -3.95 -15.61
CA THR A 422 5.14 -4.70 -14.42
C THR A 422 6.58 -4.48 -13.96
N ASP A 423 7.39 -3.73 -14.68
CA ASP A 423 8.81 -3.50 -14.33
C ASP A 423 9.00 -2.89 -12.94
N VAL A 424 8.00 -2.19 -12.42
CA VAL A 424 7.99 -1.66 -11.04
C VAL A 424 8.12 -2.77 -9.98
N ALA A 425 7.65 -3.98 -10.25
CA ALA A 425 7.73 -5.10 -9.31
C ALA A 425 9.17 -5.62 -9.09
N LYS A 426 10.07 -5.33 -10.02
CA LYS A 426 11.49 -5.72 -9.92
C LYS A 426 12.23 -5.02 -8.77
N ILE A 427 11.69 -3.91 -8.24
CA ILE A 427 12.28 -3.20 -7.08
C ILE A 427 12.35 -4.07 -5.81
N VAL A 428 11.46 -5.07 -5.70
CA VAL A 428 11.41 -6.02 -4.57
C VAL A 428 11.76 -7.45 -4.99
N GLU A 429 12.27 -7.61 -6.19
CA GLU A 429 12.62 -8.91 -6.76
C GLU A 429 11.41 -9.86 -6.88
N ALA A 430 10.25 -9.35 -7.26
CA ALA A 430 9.09 -10.19 -7.51
C ALA A 430 9.21 -10.86 -8.90
N PRO A 431 8.98 -12.18 -9.05
CA PRO A 431 8.92 -12.80 -10.36
C PRO A 431 7.66 -12.35 -11.11
N ILE A 432 7.78 -12.26 -12.44
CA ILE A 432 6.70 -11.80 -13.31
C ILE A 432 6.39 -12.87 -14.35
N PHE A 433 5.12 -13.23 -14.46
CA PHE A 433 4.61 -14.17 -15.44
C PHE A 433 3.70 -13.42 -16.43
N HIS A 434 4.17 -13.22 -17.66
CA HIS A 434 3.35 -12.70 -18.75
C HIS A 434 2.58 -13.83 -19.38
N VAL A 435 1.28 -13.68 -19.56
CA VAL A 435 0.45 -14.74 -20.10
C VAL A 435 -0.56 -14.21 -21.11
N ASN A 436 -0.81 -14.99 -22.17
CA ASN A 436 -1.79 -14.65 -23.19
C ASN A 436 -3.22 -14.78 -22.60
N GLY A 437 -3.92 -13.65 -22.53
CA GLY A 437 -5.30 -13.61 -22.07
C GLY A 437 -6.30 -14.39 -22.94
N ASN A 438 -5.93 -14.76 -24.15
CA ASN A 438 -6.73 -15.64 -25.01
C ASN A 438 -6.47 -17.14 -24.79
N ASP A 439 -5.57 -17.51 -23.86
CA ASP A 439 -5.32 -18.91 -23.46
C ASP A 439 -5.70 -19.13 -21.99
N PRO A 440 -6.99 -19.46 -21.70
CA PRO A 440 -7.45 -19.66 -20.32
C PRO A 440 -6.72 -20.75 -19.56
N LEU A 441 -6.23 -21.80 -20.24
CA LEU A 441 -5.48 -22.88 -19.60
C LEU A 441 -4.10 -22.39 -19.15
N ALA A 442 -3.42 -21.61 -19.99
CA ALA A 442 -2.15 -20.98 -19.60
C ALA A 442 -2.33 -19.98 -18.42
N VAL A 443 -3.40 -19.19 -18.44
CA VAL A 443 -3.73 -18.27 -17.34
C VAL A 443 -4.00 -19.03 -16.03
N ALA A 444 -4.74 -20.12 -16.09
CA ALA A 444 -4.99 -20.98 -14.92
C ALA A 444 -3.69 -21.56 -14.34
N MET A 445 -2.82 -22.10 -15.20
CA MET A 445 -1.51 -22.65 -14.80
C MET A 445 -0.64 -21.59 -14.12
N VAL A 446 -0.54 -20.42 -14.70
CA VAL A 446 0.26 -19.31 -14.14
C VAL A 446 -0.31 -18.85 -12.80
N ALA A 447 -1.66 -18.80 -12.67
CA ALA A 447 -2.32 -18.42 -11.42
C ALA A 447 -2.02 -19.42 -10.29
N GLU A 448 -2.05 -20.72 -10.56
CA GLU A 448 -1.66 -21.76 -9.60
C GLU A 448 -0.16 -21.69 -9.23
N LEU A 449 0.69 -21.44 -10.22
CA LEU A 449 2.14 -21.30 -10.01
C LEU A 449 2.47 -20.07 -9.15
N ALA A 450 1.79 -18.96 -9.39
CA ALA A 450 1.95 -17.74 -8.62
C ALA A 450 1.53 -17.93 -7.14
N LEU A 451 0.40 -18.59 -6.90
CA LEU A 451 -0.02 -18.94 -5.54
C LEU A 451 1.01 -19.83 -4.84
N ALA A 452 1.47 -20.88 -5.52
CA ALA A 452 2.48 -21.80 -4.98
C ALA A 452 3.82 -21.09 -4.67
N TYR A 453 4.26 -20.15 -5.52
CA TYR A 453 5.44 -19.33 -5.27
C TYR A 453 5.26 -18.49 -3.99
N ARG A 454 4.15 -17.75 -3.91
CA ARG A 454 3.83 -16.92 -2.75
C ARG A 454 3.80 -17.75 -1.47
N GLN A 455 3.16 -18.90 -1.48
CA GLN A 455 3.03 -19.77 -0.31
C GLN A 455 4.36 -20.40 0.11
N LYS A 456 5.22 -20.68 -0.86
CA LYS A 456 6.54 -21.24 -0.57
C LYS A 456 7.52 -20.21 -0.01
N PHE A 457 7.59 -19.03 -0.62
CA PHE A 457 8.63 -18.05 -0.31
C PHE A 457 8.15 -16.89 0.57
N GLY A 458 6.82 -16.68 0.66
CA GLY A 458 6.25 -15.58 1.45
C GLY A 458 6.58 -14.21 0.86
N GLU A 459 6.65 -14.11 -0.46
CA GLU A 459 7.00 -12.90 -1.22
C GLU A 459 6.00 -12.63 -2.34
N ASP A 460 6.03 -11.41 -2.86
CA ASP A 460 5.14 -10.95 -3.92
C ASP A 460 5.43 -11.67 -5.24
N VAL A 461 4.40 -11.78 -6.05
CA VAL A 461 4.45 -12.37 -7.40
C VAL A 461 3.47 -11.65 -8.30
N VAL A 462 3.83 -11.48 -9.56
CA VAL A 462 3.02 -10.75 -10.54
C VAL A 462 2.60 -11.66 -11.69
N ILE A 463 1.32 -11.59 -12.01
CA ILE A 463 0.71 -12.21 -13.19
C ILE A 463 0.28 -11.09 -14.12
N ASP A 464 0.90 -10.99 -15.28
CA ASP A 464 0.58 -10.01 -16.32
C ASP A 464 -0.28 -10.68 -17.41
N VAL A 465 -1.59 -10.54 -17.29
CA VAL A 465 -2.55 -11.08 -18.25
C VAL A 465 -2.66 -10.12 -19.43
N ASN A 466 -1.90 -10.41 -20.49
CA ASN A 466 -1.93 -9.62 -21.71
C ASN A 466 -3.22 -9.89 -22.49
N CYS A 467 -4.05 -8.90 -22.58
CA CYS A 467 -5.40 -8.99 -23.15
C CYS A 467 -5.73 -7.74 -23.97
N TYR A 468 -6.97 -7.51 -24.24
CA TYR A 468 -7.46 -6.31 -24.90
C TYR A 468 -8.73 -5.79 -24.23
N ARG A 469 -9.13 -4.58 -24.56
CA ARG A 469 -10.39 -3.95 -24.13
C ARG A 469 -11.32 -3.86 -25.33
N LYS A 470 -12.42 -4.63 -25.34
CA LYS A 470 -13.32 -4.72 -26.50
C LYS A 470 -14.09 -3.43 -26.76
N HIS A 471 -14.53 -2.74 -25.73
CA HIS A 471 -15.27 -1.48 -25.81
C HIS A 471 -14.41 -0.28 -25.43
N GLY A 472 -14.97 0.93 -25.44
CA GLY A 472 -14.31 2.14 -24.94
C GLY A 472 -13.94 2.04 -23.44
N HIS A 473 -13.43 3.13 -22.89
CA HIS A 473 -13.13 3.16 -21.45
C HIS A 473 -14.36 2.85 -20.61
N ASN A 474 -15.50 3.38 -21.03
CA ASN A 474 -16.83 2.98 -20.55
C ASN A 474 -17.77 2.83 -21.78
N GLU A 475 -19.01 2.43 -21.54
CA GLU A 475 -19.98 2.10 -22.58
C GLU A 475 -20.51 3.29 -23.39
N ALA A 476 -20.17 4.52 -23.00
CA ALA A 476 -20.50 5.76 -23.73
C ALA A 476 -19.31 6.26 -24.57
N ASP A 477 -18.14 5.62 -24.52
CA ASP A 477 -16.92 6.03 -25.21
C ASP A 477 -16.72 5.23 -26.51
N ASP A 478 -16.39 5.92 -27.60
CA ASP A 478 -16.00 5.26 -28.85
C ASP A 478 -14.47 5.27 -29.02
N PRO A 479 -13.82 4.14 -28.76
CA PRO A 479 -12.38 4.05 -28.78
C PRO A 479 -11.77 4.17 -30.20
N ALA A 480 -12.58 4.05 -31.26
CA ALA A 480 -12.10 4.20 -32.62
C ALA A 480 -11.72 5.66 -32.95
N PHE A 481 -12.12 6.63 -32.12
CA PHE A 481 -11.71 8.03 -32.31
C PHE A 481 -10.20 8.24 -32.12
N THR A 482 -9.59 7.45 -31.23
CA THR A 482 -8.16 7.59 -30.89
C THR A 482 -7.33 6.40 -31.37
N GLN A 483 -7.86 5.16 -31.31
CA GLN A 483 -7.16 3.94 -31.72
C GLN A 483 -7.89 3.17 -32.83
N PRO A 484 -8.08 3.76 -34.02
CA PRO A 484 -8.89 3.16 -35.10
C PRO A 484 -8.33 1.83 -35.60
N ILE A 485 -7.02 1.70 -35.75
CA ILE A 485 -6.36 0.48 -36.24
C ILE A 485 -6.47 -0.64 -35.22
N LEU A 486 -6.20 -0.36 -33.96
CA LEU A 486 -6.30 -1.32 -32.86
C LEU A 486 -7.73 -1.89 -32.78
N TYR A 487 -8.74 -1.04 -32.83
CA TYR A 487 -10.13 -1.48 -32.72
C TYR A 487 -10.67 -2.17 -33.98
N GLN A 488 -10.09 -1.91 -35.16
CA GLN A 488 -10.35 -2.74 -36.36
C GLN A 488 -9.85 -4.18 -36.17
N ARG A 489 -8.72 -4.36 -35.49
CA ARG A 489 -8.17 -5.67 -35.13
C ARG A 489 -9.05 -6.35 -34.05
N ILE A 490 -9.34 -5.65 -32.96
CA ILE A 490 -10.15 -6.16 -31.84
C ILE A 490 -11.53 -6.63 -32.30
N LYS A 491 -12.17 -5.92 -33.25
CA LYS A 491 -13.46 -6.34 -33.80
C LYS A 491 -13.44 -7.69 -34.51
N LYS A 492 -12.28 -8.16 -34.93
CA LYS A 492 -12.10 -9.45 -35.62
C LYS A 492 -11.68 -10.57 -34.66
N MET A 493 -11.39 -10.24 -33.40
CA MET A 493 -10.97 -11.24 -32.41
C MET A 493 -12.15 -12.16 -32.08
N PRO A 494 -11.96 -13.48 -32.12
CA PRO A 494 -12.96 -14.44 -31.65
C PRO A 494 -13.13 -14.33 -30.13
N GLN A 495 -14.24 -14.83 -29.62
CA GLN A 495 -14.45 -14.94 -28.18
C GLN A 495 -13.47 -15.97 -27.58
N VAL A 496 -13.04 -15.72 -26.35
CA VAL A 496 -12.09 -16.63 -25.67
C VAL A 496 -12.72 -18.01 -25.45
N SER A 497 -14.04 -18.07 -25.17
CA SER A 497 -14.78 -19.35 -25.07
C SER A 497 -14.79 -20.13 -26.37
N GLU A 498 -14.91 -19.46 -27.53
CA GLU A 498 -14.83 -20.11 -28.85
C GLU A 498 -13.46 -20.74 -29.07
N LEU A 499 -12.37 -19.98 -28.82
CA LEU A 499 -11.00 -20.47 -28.94
C LEU A 499 -10.73 -21.69 -28.06
N LEU A 500 -11.19 -21.65 -26.80
CA LEU A 500 -11.02 -22.76 -25.88
C LEU A 500 -11.88 -23.95 -26.26
N THR A 501 -13.13 -23.73 -26.67
CA THR A 501 -14.04 -24.79 -27.15
C THR A 501 -13.47 -25.51 -28.37
N GLU A 502 -12.98 -24.78 -29.37
CA GLU A 502 -12.34 -25.36 -30.55
C GLU A 502 -11.12 -26.23 -30.18
N LYS A 503 -10.29 -25.76 -29.26
CA LYS A 503 -9.14 -26.51 -28.74
C LYS A 503 -9.60 -27.80 -28.06
N MET A 504 -10.58 -27.72 -27.17
CA MET A 504 -11.08 -28.87 -26.41
C MET A 504 -11.81 -29.88 -27.28
N ILE A 505 -12.50 -29.43 -28.35
CA ILE A 505 -13.10 -30.35 -29.35
C ILE A 505 -12.01 -31.14 -30.09
N LYS A 506 -10.94 -30.45 -30.52
CA LYS A 506 -9.78 -31.11 -31.17
C LYS A 506 -9.08 -32.13 -30.27
N GLU A 507 -9.05 -31.85 -28.95
CA GLU A 507 -8.48 -32.75 -27.95
C GLU A 507 -9.46 -33.85 -27.49
N GLY A 508 -10.74 -33.76 -27.86
CA GLY A 508 -11.78 -34.71 -27.48
C GLY A 508 -12.35 -34.53 -26.08
N ASP A 509 -12.13 -33.36 -25.47
CA ASP A 509 -12.58 -33.05 -24.11
C ASP A 509 -14.03 -32.53 -24.03
N VAL A 510 -14.57 -32.00 -25.14
CA VAL A 510 -15.95 -31.46 -25.17
C VAL A 510 -16.52 -31.57 -26.57
N THR A 511 -17.84 -31.66 -26.69
CA THR A 511 -18.55 -31.52 -27.95
C THR A 511 -19.09 -30.12 -28.14
N LEU A 512 -19.44 -29.76 -29.37
CA LEU A 512 -20.06 -28.45 -29.65
C LEU A 512 -21.42 -28.35 -28.92
N GLU A 513 -22.21 -29.42 -28.92
CA GLU A 513 -23.51 -29.45 -28.27
C GLU A 513 -23.41 -29.25 -26.75
N GLU A 514 -22.39 -29.82 -26.10
CA GLU A 514 -22.15 -29.63 -24.66
C GLU A 514 -21.79 -28.18 -24.35
N SER A 515 -20.92 -27.54 -25.16
CA SER A 515 -20.59 -26.14 -25.01
C SER A 515 -21.83 -25.26 -25.20
N GLU A 516 -22.61 -25.47 -26.25
CA GLU A 516 -23.86 -24.72 -26.49
C GLU A 516 -24.88 -24.87 -25.34
N GLU A 517 -24.99 -26.06 -24.74
CA GLU A 517 -25.91 -26.23 -23.61
C GLU A 517 -25.44 -25.48 -22.35
N ILE A 518 -24.13 -25.33 -22.15
CA ILE A 518 -23.60 -24.46 -21.09
C ILE A 518 -24.07 -23.02 -21.32
N HIS A 519 -23.90 -22.47 -22.54
CA HIS A 519 -24.35 -21.12 -22.89
C HIS A 519 -25.85 -20.95 -22.66
N LYS A 520 -26.66 -21.86 -23.18
CA LYS A 520 -28.14 -21.85 -23.07
C LYS A 520 -28.60 -21.89 -21.61
N ARG A 521 -27.95 -22.72 -20.78
CA ARG A 521 -28.28 -22.84 -19.35
C ARG A 521 -27.95 -21.53 -18.58
N LEU A 522 -26.81 -20.93 -18.84
CA LEU A 522 -26.40 -19.69 -18.20
C LEU A 522 -27.30 -18.52 -18.61
N ARG A 523 -27.64 -18.41 -19.90
CA ARG A 523 -28.55 -17.37 -20.40
C ARG A 523 -29.91 -17.48 -19.77
N ARG A 524 -30.49 -18.74 -19.72
CA ARG A 524 -31.74 -19.00 -19.00
C ARG A 524 -31.69 -18.58 -17.54
N HIS A 525 -30.56 -18.82 -16.85
CA HIS A 525 -30.41 -18.42 -15.47
C HIS A 525 -30.42 -16.90 -15.30
N LEU A 526 -29.71 -16.15 -16.15
CA LEU A 526 -29.69 -14.70 -16.12
C LEU A 526 -31.05 -14.08 -16.46
N ASP A 527 -31.75 -14.61 -17.49
CA ASP A 527 -33.11 -14.18 -17.84
C ASP A 527 -34.10 -14.43 -16.69
N ALA A 528 -34.03 -15.60 -16.04
CA ALA A 528 -34.86 -15.89 -14.87
C ALA A 528 -34.59 -14.98 -13.70
N SER A 529 -33.32 -14.64 -13.47
CA SER A 529 -32.92 -13.68 -12.42
C SER A 529 -33.45 -12.28 -12.71
N LEU A 530 -33.38 -11.81 -13.95
CA LEU A 530 -33.93 -10.52 -14.35
C LEU A 530 -35.47 -10.48 -14.17
N GLU A 531 -36.19 -11.55 -14.53
CA GLU A 531 -37.64 -11.62 -14.39
C GLU A 531 -38.06 -11.57 -12.91
N LYS A 532 -37.32 -12.26 -12.03
CA LYS A 532 -37.53 -12.12 -10.59
C LYS A 532 -37.43 -10.69 -10.12
N VAL A 533 -36.41 -9.95 -10.58
CA VAL A 533 -36.22 -8.52 -10.20
C VAL A 533 -37.41 -7.67 -10.68
N ARG A 534 -37.92 -7.95 -11.88
CA ARG A 534 -39.09 -7.23 -12.44
C ARG A 534 -40.39 -7.50 -11.70
N THR A 535 -40.55 -8.70 -11.16
CA THR A 535 -41.80 -9.16 -10.52
C THR A 535 -41.85 -8.89 -9.02
N VAL A 536 -40.71 -8.69 -8.38
CA VAL A 536 -40.63 -8.39 -6.92
C VAL A 536 -41.09 -6.97 -6.62
N LYS A 537 -42.04 -6.80 -5.70
CA LYS A 537 -42.47 -5.49 -5.20
C LYS A 537 -41.32 -4.73 -4.54
N LYS A 538 -41.29 -3.41 -4.72
CA LYS A 538 -40.25 -2.48 -4.27
C LYS A 538 -39.86 -2.55 -2.77
N SER A 539 -40.56 -3.31 -1.94
CA SER A 539 -40.40 -3.31 -0.46
C SER A 539 -39.80 -4.60 0.13
N SER A 540 -39.29 -5.53 -0.69
CA SER A 540 -38.68 -6.75 -0.14
C SER A 540 -37.17 -6.56 0.07
N THR A 541 -36.72 -6.73 1.31
CA THR A 541 -35.31 -6.84 1.66
C THR A 541 -34.69 -8.09 1.03
N PHE A 542 -33.63 -7.93 0.26
CA PHE A 542 -32.82 -9.06 -0.20
C PHE A 542 -31.65 -9.29 0.78
N GLU A 543 -31.40 -10.53 1.14
CA GLU A 543 -30.20 -10.89 1.92
C GLU A 543 -28.94 -10.43 1.18
N GLY A 544 -28.08 -9.66 1.85
CA GLY A 544 -26.80 -9.18 1.33
C GLY A 544 -26.70 -7.67 1.06
N SER A 545 -27.75 -6.88 1.31
CA SER A 545 -27.59 -5.42 1.35
C SER A 545 -26.81 -5.02 2.61
N VAL A 546 -25.65 -4.43 2.45
CA VAL A 546 -25.00 -3.72 3.57
C VAL A 546 -25.81 -2.45 3.80
N ALA A 547 -26.63 -2.45 4.83
CA ALA A 547 -27.29 -1.22 5.28
C ALA A 547 -26.18 -0.28 5.81
N VAL A 548 -26.02 0.85 5.14
CA VAL A 548 -25.14 1.90 5.65
C VAL A 548 -25.88 2.60 6.79
N HIS A 549 -25.54 2.28 8.02
CA HIS A 549 -26.03 2.99 9.18
C HIS A 549 -24.96 3.98 9.63
N GLN A 550 -25.19 5.26 9.37
CA GLN A 550 -24.40 6.29 10.02
C GLN A 550 -24.73 6.27 11.52
N ILE A 551 -23.70 6.19 12.33
CA ILE A 551 -23.84 6.17 13.78
C ILE A 551 -23.56 7.59 14.28
N PRO A 552 -24.57 8.31 14.83
CA PRO A 552 -24.35 9.64 15.38
C PRO A 552 -23.29 9.62 16.48
N TYR A 553 -22.56 10.72 16.61
CA TYR A 553 -21.57 10.85 17.67
C TYR A 553 -22.26 11.04 19.03
N ASP A 554 -21.94 10.17 19.96
CA ASP A 554 -22.44 10.27 21.33
C ASP A 554 -21.52 11.15 22.18
N PHE A 555 -22.06 12.23 22.75
CA PHE A 555 -21.36 13.11 23.70
C PHE A 555 -21.38 12.63 25.14
N ALA A 556 -22.01 11.50 25.44
CA ALA A 556 -22.03 10.97 26.80
C ALA A 556 -20.61 10.83 27.37
N PRO A 557 -20.41 11.22 28.63
CA PRO A 557 -19.09 11.12 29.26
C PRO A 557 -18.57 9.67 29.31
N VAL A 558 -17.36 9.47 28.86
CA VAL A 558 -16.68 8.17 28.84
C VAL A 558 -15.72 8.06 30.02
N GLN A 559 -15.82 6.97 30.79
CA GLN A 559 -14.89 6.71 31.88
C GLN A 559 -13.51 6.34 31.35
N THR A 560 -12.60 7.27 31.40
CA THR A 560 -11.22 7.10 30.91
C THR A 560 -10.15 7.17 31.99
N ALA A 561 -10.52 7.52 33.22
CA ALA A 561 -9.63 7.52 34.37
C ALA A 561 -9.12 6.11 34.69
N VAL A 562 -7.91 6.01 35.22
CA VAL A 562 -7.22 4.75 35.52
C VAL A 562 -6.81 4.71 36.99
N LYS A 563 -6.97 3.58 37.65
CA LYS A 563 -6.50 3.41 39.01
C LYS A 563 -5.00 3.64 39.11
N LYS A 564 -4.58 4.38 40.14
CA LYS A 564 -3.16 4.71 40.37
C LYS A 564 -2.25 3.48 40.31
N LYS A 565 -2.67 2.34 40.90
CA LYS A 565 -1.94 1.08 40.90
C LYS A 565 -1.63 0.57 39.49
N GLU A 566 -2.53 0.72 38.54
CA GLU A 566 -2.30 0.30 37.15
C GLU A 566 -1.30 1.25 36.43
N LEU A 567 -1.43 2.56 36.68
CA LEU A 567 -0.45 3.53 36.16
C LEU A 567 0.95 3.34 36.79
N GLU A 568 1.05 2.87 38.03
CA GLU A 568 2.31 2.49 38.69
C GLU A 568 3.01 1.35 37.96
N LYS A 569 2.27 0.32 37.54
CA LYS A 569 2.84 -0.78 36.72
C LYS A 569 3.41 -0.27 35.40
N VAL A 570 2.66 0.57 34.69
CA VAL A 570 3.13 1.18 33.46
C VAL A 570 4.39 2.02 33.69
N ALA A 571 4.36 2.89 34.68
CA ALA A 571 5.49 3.73 35.02
C ALA A 571 6.72 2.92 35.41
N GLN A 572 6.55 1.82 36.14
CA GLN A 572 7.63 0.89 36.50
C GLN A 572 8.29 0.30 35.26
N ALA A 573 7.49 -0.23 34.30
CA ALA A 573 8.03 -0.75 33.05
C ALA A 573 8.81 0.30 32.28
N LEU A 574 8.27 1.54 32.18
CA LEU A 574 8.90 2.67 31.46
C LEU A 574 10.16 3.21 32.12
N THR A 575 10.43 2.82 33.36
CA THR A 575 11.56 3.39 34.15
C THR A 575 12.53 2.32 34.66
N THR A 576 12.33 1.07 34.32
CA THR A 576 13.21 -0.06 34.70
C THR A 576 14.05 -0.48 33.50
N CYS A 577 15.37 -0.31 33.63
CA CYS A 577 16.30 -0.82 32.62
C CYS A 577 16.68 -2.27 32.95
N PRO A 578 16.70 -3.19 31.96
CA PRO A 578 17.13 -4.58 32.19
C PRO A 578 18.59 -4.65 32.70
N ARG A 579 18.89 -5.70 33.50
CA ARG A 579 20.28 -5.92 33.92
C ARG A 579 21.14 -6.26 32.72
N GLY A 580 22.33 -5.66 32.66
CA GLY A 580 23.28 -5.87 31.56
C GLY A 580 22.94 -5.16 30.26
N PHE A 581 21.90 -4.33 30.23
CA PHE A 581 21.52 -3.54 29.06
C PHE A 581 22.24 -2.20 29.06
N ASN A 582 23.06 -1.95 28.04
CA ASN A 582 23.92 -0.75 27.92
C ASN A 582 23.16 0.43 27.31
N LEU A 583 22.28 1.02 28.07
CA LEU A 583 21.43 2.10 27.59
C LEU A 583 22.21 3.42 27.43
N ASN A 584 21.97 4.12 26.34
CA ASN A 584 22.51 5.47 26.09
C ASN A 584 22.29 6.40 27.31
N SER A 585 23.35 7.11 27.74
CA SER A 585 23.33 7.93 28.95
C SER A 585 22.28 9.04 28.96
N LYS A 586 21.94 9.60 27.79
CA LYS A 586 20.89 10.63 27.67
C LYS A 586 19.51 10.02 27.86
N ILE A 587 19.27 8.82 27.32
CA ILE A 587 18.01 8.09 27.51
C ILE A 587 17.87 7.69 28.99
N LYS A 588 18.93 7.21 29.62
CA LYS A 588 18.93 6.87 31.07
C LYS A 588 18.48 8.07 31.90
N ARG A 589 19.00 9.27 31.65
CA ARG A 589 18.57 10.49 32.35
C ARG A 589 17.11 10.84 32.11
N GLN A 590 16.60 10.62 30.91
CA GLN A 590 15.16 10.83 30.62
C GLN A 590 14.29 9.87 31.40
N ILE A 591 14.68 8.58 31.49
CA ILE A 591 14.00 7.56 32.29
C ILE A 591 13.97 7.94 33.76
N GLU A 592 15.10 8.34 34.32
CA GLU A 592 15.20 8.82 35.71
C GLU A 592 14.29 10.04 35.96
N THR A 593 14.19 10.93 34.96
CA THR A 593 13.31 12.10 35.04
C THR A 593 11.83 11.67 35.01
N LYS A 594 11.45 10.74 34.14
CA LYS A 594 10.09 10.16 34.10
C LYS A 594 9.75 9.52 35.46
N ALA A 595 10.67 8.75 36.04
CA ALA A 595 10.48 8.13 37.37
C ALA A 595 10.22 9.18 38.47
N LYS A 596 11.02 10.26 38.49
CA LYS A 596 10.85 11.38 39.45
C LYS A 596 9.49 12.07 39.28
N LYS A 597 9.11 12.40 38.05
CA LYS A 597 7.81 13.03 37.73
C LYS A 597 6.64 12.16 38.21
N PHE A 598 6.64 10.89 37.85
CA PHE A 598 5.57 9.98 38.27
C PHE A 598 5.52 9.81 39.77
N LYS A 599 6.64 9.61 40.45
CA LYS A 599 6.72 9.47 41.93
C LYS A 599 6.21 10.71 42.65
N SER A 600 6.54 11.89 42.15
CA SER A 600 6.06 13.15 42.73
C SER A 600 4.58 13.43 42.45
N GLY A 601 4.01 12.76 41.47
CA GLY A 601 2.66 13.00 40.98
C GLY A 601 2.48 14.33 40.26
N ARG A 602 3.58 14.99 39.88
CA ARG A 602 3.57 16.33 39.27
C ARG A 602 4.50 16.42 38.07
N GLY A 603 4.16 17.30 37.16
CA GLY A 603 5.00 17.56 35.99
C GLY A 603 5.00 16.44 34.96
N ILE A 604 3.92 15.65 34.89
CA ILE A 604 3.75 14.62 33.85
C ILE A 604 3.63 15.32 32.51
N ASP A 605 4.57 15.06 31.63
CA ASP A 605 4.64 15.65 30.30
C ASP A 605 3.86 14.81 29.27
N TRP A 606 3.81 15.32 28.04
CA TRP A 606 3.08 14.74 26.93
C TRP A 606 3.53 13.30 26.62
N ALA A 607 4.84 13.08 26.52
CA ALA A 607 5.39 11.78 26.18
C ALA A 607 5.12 10.70 27.25
N LEU A 608 5.17 11.10 28.54
CA LEU A 608 4.82 10.17 29.62
C LEU A 608 3.31 9.89 29.62
N ALA A 609 2.47 10.92 29.40
CA ALA A 609 1.02 10.76 29.32
C ALA A 609 0.60 9.81 28.19
N GLU A 610 1.22 9.94 27.02
CA GLU A 610 1.03 9.03 25.89
C GLU A 610 1.32 7.59 26.27
N GLN A 611 2.48 7.34 26.87
CA GLN A 611 2.89 6.00 27.24
C GLN A 611 2.05 5.43 28.38
N LEU A 612 1.55 6.26 29.29
CA LEU A 612 0.58 5.86 30.33
C LEU A 612 -0.77 5.47 29.70
N ALA A 613 -1.21 6.18 28.66
CA ALA A 613 -2.43 5.82 27.92
C ALA A 613 -2.28 4.45 27.24
N PHE A 614 -1.20 4.27 26.48
CA PHE A 614 -0.91 3.00 25.80
C PHE A 614 -0.79 1.84 26.80
N GLY A 615 0.04 1.99 27.82
CA GLY A 615 0.26 0.94 28.81
C GLY A 615 -1.01 0.58 29.59
N SER A 616 -1.82 1.56 29.96
CA SER A 616 -3.09 1.29 30.65
C SER A 616 -4.12 0.56 29.77
N LEU A 617 -4.22 0.92 28.49
CA LEU A 617 -5.04 0.18 27.52
C LEU A 617 -4.57 -1.26 27.34
N MET A 618 -3.25 -1.44 27.27
CA MET A 618 -2.65 -2.78 27.16
C MET A 618 -2.92 -3.64 28.37
N LEU A 619 -2.83 -3.11 29.59
CA LEU A 619 -3.21 -3.82 30.82
C LEU A 619 -4.69 -4.22 30.83
N GLU A 620 -5.55 -3.49 30.15
CA GLU A 620 -6.96 -3.80 29.94
C GLU A 620 -7.20 -4.79 28.78
N GLY A 621 -6.13 -5.29 28.16
CA GLY A 621 -6.18 -6.24 27.04
C GLY A 621 -6.38 -5.61 25.67
N THR A 622 -6.37 -4.28 25.54
CA THR A 622 -6.43 -3.59 24.28
C THR A 622 -5.04 -3.50 23.66
N PRO A 623 -4.79 -4.12 22.50
CA PRO A 623 -3.50 -3.96 21.83
C PRO A 623 -3.39 -2.58 21.19
N VAL A 624 -2.15 -2.11 21.03
CA VAL A 624 -1.83 -0.81 20.42
C VAL A 624 -0.89 -1.00 19.24
N ARG A 625 -1.21 -0.41 18.12
CA ARG A 625 -0.34 -0.28 16.96
C ARG A 625 -0.05 1.20 16.72
N LEU A 626 1.23 1.53 16.68
CA LEU A 626 1.72 2.86 16.32
C LEU A 626 2.70 2.70 15.17
N SER A 627 2.43 3.38 14.08
CA SER A 627 3.34 3.42 12.94
C SER A 627 3.47 4.83 12.37
N GLY A 628 4.53 5.04 11.64
CA GLY A 628 4.89 6.32 11.02
C GLY A 628 6.40 6.48 10.95
N GLN A 629 6.82 7.54 10.30
CA GLN A 629 8.25 7.84 10.16
C GLN A 629 8.84 8.19 11.54
N ASP A 630 9.92 7.51 11.94
CA ASP A 630 10.61 7.68 13.22
C ASP A 630 9.74 7.45 14.49
N SER A 631 8.62 6.77 14.40
CA SER A 631 7.66 6.64 15.52
C SER A 631 8.20 5.89 16.74
N GLU A 632 9.18 4.99 16.58
CA GLU A 632 9.80 4.30 17.71
C GLU A 632 10.50 5.27 18.68
N ARG A 633 11.15 6.29 18.15
CA ARG A 633 11.79 7.36 18.91
C ARG A 633 10.87 8.56 19.13
N GLY A 634 9.99 8.80 18.18
CA GLY A 634 9.29 10.06 17.93
C GLY A 634 10.18 11.06 17.20
N THR A 635 9.66 11.73 16.19
CA THR A 635 10.39 12.70 15.34
C THR A 635 11.15 13.73 16.20
N PHE A 636 10.53 14.19 17.28
CA PHE A 636 11.11 15.18 18.19
C PHE A 636 11.92 14.57 19.34
N SER A 637 12.32 13.29 19.24
CA SER A 637 13.08 12.59 20.29
C SER A 637 12.40 12.66 21.67
N HIS A 638 11.10 12.45 21.68
CA HIS A 638 10.27 12.59 22.90
C HIS A 638 9.79 11.25 23.44
N ARG A 639 9.44 10.29 22.57
CA ARG A 639 8.76 9.03 22.91
C ARG A 639 9.73 7.99 23.47
N HIS A 640 10.73 7.59 22.69
CA HIS A 640 11.65 6.47 23.00
C HIS A 640 10.88 5.21 23.43
N ALA A 641 9.92 4.77 22.62
CA ALA A 641 9.13 3.55 22.87
C ALA A 641 9.96 2.27 22.73
N VAL A 642 11.07 2.36 22.01
CA VAL A 642 12.07 1.30 21.85
C VAL A 642 13.41 1.80 22.35
N TRP A 643 14.09 0.98 23.12
CA TRP A 643 15.46 1.21 23.54
C TRP A 643 16.39 0.27 22.79
N TYR A 644 17.60 0.75 22.52
CA TYR A 644 18.64 -0.02 21.86
C TYR A 644 19.85 -0.11 22.78
N ASP A 645 20.39 -1.31 22.91
CA ASP A 645 21.67 -1.51 23.56
C ASP A 645 22.77 -0.85 22.71
N SER A 646 23.68 -0.16 23.39
CA SER A 646 24.74 0.62 22.73
C SER A 646 25.91 -0.24 22.22
N GLU A 647 26.01 -1.50 22.64
CA GLU A 647 27.08 -2.41 22.27
C GLU A 647 26.66 -3.38 21.17
N ASP A 648 25.50 -4.03 21.35
CA ASP A 648 25.05 -5.10 20.43
C ASP A 648 23.78 -4.72 19.64
N ARG A 649 23.23 -3.54 19.89
CA ARG A 649 21.99 -3.04 19.24
C ARG A 649 20.74 -3.88 19.57
N THR A 650 20.76 -4.69 20.61
CA THR A 650 19.59 -5.42 21.09
C THR A 650 18.43 -4.45 21.30
N ARG A 651 17.24 -4.83 20.81
CA ARG A 651 16.02 -4.02 20.86
C ARG A 651 15.18 -4.39 22.07
N TYR A 652 14.83 -3.42 22.90
CA TYR A 652 13.98 -3.58 24.06
C TYR A 652 12.78 -2.64 24.03
N VAL A 653 11.59 -3.18 24.28
CA VAL A 653 10.33 -2.43 24.28
C VAL A 653 9.74 -2.47 25.69
N PRO A 654 9.83 -1.39 26.46
CA PRO A 654 9.43 -1.37 27.87
C PRO A 654 7.97 -1.75 28.12
N LEU A 655 7.04 -1.24 27.29
CA LEU A 655 5.62 -1.51 27.44
C LEU A 655 5.23 -3.00 27.25
N LEU A 656 6.09 -3.81 26.63
CA LEU A 656 5.85 -5.26 26.53
C LEU A 656 6.24 -6.03 27.78
N GLN A 657 6.78 -5.34 28.81
CA GLN A 657 7.33 -5.97 30.02
C GLN A 657 6.48 -5.69 31.27
N MET A 658 5.21 -5.37 31.12
CA MET A 658 4.33 -5.04 32.26
C MET A 658 3.72 -6.30 32.90
N GLU A 659 3.10 -7.15 32.11
CA GLU A 659 2.43 -8.39 32.51
C GLU A 659 2.40 -9.42 31.37
N ASP A 660 2.34 -10.72 31.68
CA ASP A 660 2.34 -11.80 30.67
C ASP A 660 1.06 -11.81 29.81
N ARG A 661 -0.07 -11.36 30.34
CA ARG A 661 -1.39 -11.39 29.68
C ARG A 661 -1.91 -10.02 29.29
N GLN A 662 -1.04 -9.13 28.94
CA GLN A 662 -1.40 -7.80 28.46
C GLN A 662 -1.68 -7.77 26.94
N GLY A 663 -2.32 -6.71 26.46
CA GLY A 663 -2.40 -6.38 25.04
C GLY A 663 -1.00 -6.19 24.43
N LYS A 664 -0.85 -6.47 23.13
CA LYS A 664 0.43 -6.32 22.45
C LYS A 664 0.69 -4.85 22.06
N PHE A 665 1.94 -4.42 22.17
CA PHE A 665 2.41 -3.15 21.63
C PHE A 665 3.18 -3.38 20.35
N CYS A 666 2.69 -2.81 19.25
CA CYS A 666 3.28 -2.91 17.93
C CYS A 666 3.71 -1.52 17.50
N VAL A 667 4.98 -1.19 17.67
CA VAL A 667 5.53 0.10 17.24
C VAL A 667 6.52 -0.11 16.11
N TYR A 668 6.38 0.67 15.03
CA TYR A 668 7.19 0.53 13.83
C TYR A 668 7.55 1.88 13.24
N ASN A 669 8.81 2.03 12.87
CA ASN A 669 9.19 3.07 11.93
C ASN A 669 8.71 2.64 10.54
N SER A 670 7.97 3.50 9.87
CA SER A 670 7.52 3.24 8.51
C SER A 670 8.61 3.54 7.48
N LEU A 671 8.40 3.06 6.26
CA LEU A 671 9.08 3.63 5.10
C LEU A 671 8.65 5.08 4.89
N LEU A 672 9.39 5.81 4.05
CA LEU A 672 9.12 7.21 3.72
C LEU A 672 7.98 7.29 2.69
N SER A 673 6.76 7.12 3.16
CA SER A 673 5.52 7.21 2.41
C SER A 673 4.39 7.61 3.36
N GLU A 674 3.58 8.56 2.99
CA GLU A 674 2.36 8.94 3.70
C GLU A 674 1.16 8.16 3.15
N ALA A 675 1.01 8.09 1.82
CA ALA A 675 -0.17 7.53 1.17
C ALA A 675 -0.35 6.04 1.46
N ALA A 676 0.63 5.20 1.11
CA ALA A 676 0.51 3.76 1.30
C ALA A 676 0.45 3.37 2.77
N VAL A 677 1.24 4.04 3.63
CA VAL A 677 1.31 3.75 5.07
C VAL A 677 0.00 4.11 5.76
N LEU A 678 -0.56 5.29 5.47
CA LEU A 678 -1.87 5.70 6.02
C LEU A 678 -2.99 4.77 5.52
N ALA A 679 -2.97 4.40 4.24
CA ALA A 679 -3.92 3.43 3.68
C ALA A 679 -3.83 2.07 4.38
N PHE A 680 -2.62 1.60 4.67
CA PHE A 680 -2.40 0.36 5.42
C PHE A 680 -2.98 0.44 6.83
N ASP A 681 -2.68 1.48 7.60
CA ASP A 681 -3.15 1.62 8.97
C ASP A 681 -4.67 1.84 9.03
N TYR A 682 -5.24 2.54 8.04
CA TYR A 682 -6.68 2.62 7.87
C TYR A 682 -7.29 1.23 7.61
N GLY A 683 -6.78 0.47 6.62
CA GLY A 683 -7.24 -0.88 6.35
C GLY A 683 -7.09 -1.82 7.54
N TYR A 684 -5.99 -1.66 8.29
CA TYR A 684 -5.76 -2.41 9.52
C TYR A 684 -6.80 -2.12 10.60
N SER A 685 -7.19 -0.86 10.77
CA SER A 685 -8.21 -0.44 11.77
C SER A 685 -9.60 -0.98 11.45
N LEU A 686 -9.96 -1.09 10.15
CA LEU A 686 -11.25 -1.63 9.72
C LEU A 686 -11.46 -3.07 10.18
N ASP A 687 -10.47 -3.92 10.01
CA ASP A 687 -10.59 -5.36 10.26
C ASP A 687 -10.06 -5.78 11.64
N TYR A 688 -9.51 -4.84 12.42
CA TYR A 688 -9.13 -5.10 13.80
C TYR A 688 -9.60 -4.00 14.76
N PRO A 689 -10.92 -3.79 14.90
CA PRO A 689 -11.46 -2.69 15.72
C PRO A 689 -11.15 -2.78 17.22
N ARG A 690 -10.64 -3.90 17.73
CA ARG A 690 -10.17 -4.02 19.12
C ARG A 690 -8.80 -3.36 19.37
N MET A 691 -8.01 -3.13 18.33
CA MET A 691 -6.69 -2.50 18.43
C MET A 691 -6.81 -0.99 18.35
N LEU A 692 -6.06 -0.27 19.17
CA LEU A 692 -5.83 1.15 18.97
C LEU A 692 -4.79 1.30 17.85
N ALA A 693 -5.26 1.56 16.63
CA ALA A 693 -4.41 1.82 15.47
C ALA A 693 -4.08 3.31 15.38
N ILE A 694 -2.80 3.64 15.28
CA ILE A 694 -2.30 5.03 15.25
C ILE A 694 -1.32 5.18 14.11
N TRP A 695 -1.56 6.16 13.24
CA TRP A 695 -0.58 6.64 12.28
C TRP A 695 -0.07 8.01 12.70
N GLU A 696 1.25 8.18 12.76
CA GLU A 696 1.92 9.45 13.09
C GLU A 696 2.64 9.99 11.86
N ALA A 697 2.24 11.17 11.41
CA ALA A 697 3.00 11.91 10.41
C ALA A 697 4.31 12.43 11.01
N GLN A 698 5.38 12.50 10.22
CA GLN A 698 6.65 13.08 10.69
C GLN A 698 6.49 14.56 11.04
N PHE A 699 5.81 15.31 10.17
CA PHE A 699 5.21 16.60 10.41
C PHE A 699 3.79 16.55 9.84
N GLY A 700 2.84 17.21 10.47
CA GLY A 700 1.48 17.28 9.97
C GLY A 700 1.38 17.94 8.59
N ASP A 701 2.33 18.78 8.25
CA ASP A 701 2.46 19.43 6.93
C ASP A 701 2.53 18.40 5.80
N PHE A 702 3.10 17.21 6.03
CA PHE A 702 3.29 16.17 5.01
C PHE A 702 2.05 15.31 4.78
N VAL A 703 1.02 15.48 5.60
CA VAL A 703 -0.24 14.72 5.47
C VAL A 703 -0.91 14.88 4.11
N ASN A 704 -0.63 15.98 3.41
CA ASN A 704 -1.15 16.22 2.06
C ASN A 704 -0.62 15.23 1.01
N GLY A 705 0.51 14.54 1.27
CA GLY A 705 0.96 13.41 0.46
C GLY A 705 0.01 12.22 0.48
N ALA A 706 -0.89 12.15 1.47
CA ALA A 706 -1.92 11.12 1.61
C ALA A 706 -3.34 11.66 1.42
N GLN A 707 -3.53 12.82 0.81
CA GLN A 707 -4.84 13.49 0.73
C GLN A 707 -5.90 12.61 0.07
N VAL A 708 -5.53 11.81 -0.93
CA VAL A 708 -6.44 10.85 -1.58
C VAL A 708 -7.01 9.84 -0.56
N ILE A 709 -6.18 9.34 0.34
CA ILE A 709 -6.60 8.39 1.37
C ILE A 709 -7.52 9.07 2.38
N ILE A 710 -7.20 10.31 2.75
CA ILE A 710 -8.03 11.09 3.66
C ILE A 710 -9.42 11.32 3.06
N ASP A 711 -9.49 11.88 1.85
CA ASP A 711 -10.75 12.27 1.23
C ASP A 711 -11.61 11.06 0.86
N GLN A 712 -10.98 10.02 0.28
CA GLN A 712 -11.72 8.91 -0.31
C GLN A 712 -12.06 7.79 0.68
N PHE A 713 -11.28 7.65 1.76
CA PHE A 713 -11.49 6.59 2.76
C PHE A 713 -11.80 7.17 4.14
N ILE A 714 -10.90 7.92 4.78
CA ILE A 714 -11.05 8.31 6.18
C ILE A 714 -12.26 9.21 6.40
N MET A 715 -12.47 10.20 5.53
CA MET A 715 -13.56 11.18 5.68
C MET A 715 -14.91 10.70 5.15
N SER A 716 -14.94 9.80 4.16
CA SER A 716 -16.17 9.52 3.40
C SER A 716 -16.58 8.04 3.31
N ALA A 717 -15.76 7.11 3.83
CA ALA A 717 -16.04 5.67 3.67
C ALA A 717 -17.25 5.19 4.46
N GLU A 718 -17.55 5.81 5.58
CA GLU A 718 -18.76 5.51 6.35
C GLU A 718 -20.01 5.88 5.56
N ASP A 719 -20.09 7.10 5.01
CA ASP A 719 -21.20 7.57 4.20
C ASP A 719 -21.38 6.77 2.91
N LYS A 720 -20.29 6.44 2.22
CA LYS A 720 -20.33 5.72 0.94
C LYS A 720 -20.53 4.21 1.09
N TRP A 721 -19.88 3.59 2.07
CA TRP A 721 -19.75 2.14 2.14
C TRP A 721 -20.11 1.52 3.48
N GLY A 722 -20.49 2.31 4.47
CA GLY A 722 -20.71 1.85 5.85
C GLY A 722 -19.44 1.39 6.56
N SER A 723 -18.26 1.76 6.05
CA SER A 723 -16.99 1.33 6.61
C SER A 723 -16.56 2.26 7.74
N VAL A 724 -16.66 1.79 8.97
CA VAL A 724 -16.31 2.56 10.18
C VAL A 724 -14.90 2.24 10.62
N SER A 725 -14.07 3.26 10.79
CA SER A 725 -12.70 3.19 11.30
C SER A 725 -12.56 3.95 12.61
N ASP A 726 -11.73 3.47 13.50
CA ASP A 726 -11.34 4.15 14.74
C ASP A 726 -9.85 4.58 14.72
N LEU A 727 -9.28 4.71 13.53
CA LEU A 727 -7.90 5.13 13.32
C LEU A 727 -7.61 6.47 14.03
N VAL A 728 -6.47 6.56 14.69
CA VAL A 728 -5.94 7.82 15.22
C VAL A 728 -4.87 8.36 14.28
N MET A 729 -4.99 9.62 13.89
CA MET A 729 -3.96 10.33 13.14
C MET A 729 -3.28 11.35 14.06
N LEU A 730 -1.98 11.21 14.29
CA LEU A 730 -1.18 12.17 15.03
C LEU A 730 -0.44 13.09 14.05
N LEU A 731 -0.82 14.35 14.03
CA LEU A 731 -0.35 15.34 13.07
C LEU A 731 0.40 16.46 13.80
N PRO A 732 1.75 16.43 13.87
CA PRO A 732 2.53 17.51 14.48
C PRO A 732 2.19 18.87 13.85
N HIS A 733 1.66 19.77 14.68
CA HIS A 733 1.13 21.09 14.31
C HIS A 733 1.55 22.14 15.33
N GLY A 734 1.93 23.29 14.87
CA GLY A 734 2.31 24.42 15.73
C GLY A 734 3.23 25.42 15.03
N PHE A 735 2.96 26.70 15.25
CA PHE A 735 3.69 27.82 14.66
C PHE A 735 4.86 28.21 15.57
N GLU A 736 6.08 27.86 15.18
CA GLU A 736 7.28 27.94 16.01
C GLU A 736 8.48 28.59 15.28
N GLY A 737 8.20 29.26 14.15
CA GLY A 737 9.22 29.93 13.35
C GLY A 737 10.12 28.97 12.56
N GLN A 738 9.61 27.78 12.23
CA GLN A 738 10.31 26.75 11.48
C GLN A 738 9.97 26.76 9.97
N GLY A 739 9.31 27.82 9.51
CA GLY A 739 8.94 27.98 8.12
C GLY A 739 7.61 27.34 7.73
N PRO A 740 7.22 27.45 6.45
CA PRO A 740 5.87 27.10 5.99
C PRO A 740 5.58 25.60 5.97
N GLU A 741 6.60 24.74 5.91
CA GLU A 741 6.43 23.30 5.74
C GLU A 741 6.66 22.48 7.03
N HIS A 742 6.75 23.17 8.17
CA HIS A 742 6.95 22.59 9.49
C HIS A 742 6.07 23.29 10.55
N SER A 743 4.91 23.78 10.14
CA SER A 743 4.03 24.58 10.99
C SER A 743 2.59 24.07 11.00
N SER A 744 2.02 23.70 9.88
CA SER A 744 0.60 23.45 9.76
C SER A 744 0.25 22.09 9.21
N ALA A 745 -0.50 21.32 9.97
CA ALA A 745 -1.18 20.10 9.49
C ALA A 745 -2.43 20.39 8.64
N ARG A 746 -2.66 21.66 8.28
CA ARG A 746 -3.82 22.09 7.49
C ARG A 746 -5.16 21.72 8.16
N LEU A 747 -5.32 22.11 9.41
CA LEU A 747 -6.52 21.89 10.21
C LEU A 747 -7.80 22.25 9.45
N GLU A 748 -7.81 23.35 8.69
CA GLU A 748 -8.91 23.81 7.88
C GLU A 748 -9.42 22.80 6.86
N ARG A 749 -8.55 21.97 6.31
CA ARG A 749 -8.91 20.94 5.33
C ARG A 749 -9.71 19.82 5.96
N PHE A 750 -9.31 19.39 7.16
CA PHE A 750 -10.07 18.41 7.93
C PHE A 750 -11.44 18.97 8.33
N LEU A 751 -11.48 20.21 8.85
CA LEU A 751 -12.74 20.85 9.26
C LEU A 751 -13.69 21.07 8.08
N GLN A 752 -13.17 21.34 6.88
CA GLN A 752 -13.98 21.42 5.65
C GLN A 752 -14.65 20.10 5.28
N GLY A 753 -13.96 18.97 5.53
CA GLY A 753 -14.50 17.62 5.26
C GLY A 753 -15.42 17.08 6.36
N CYS A 754 -15.62 17.82 7.45
CA CYS A 754 -16.45 17.38 8.57
C CYS A 754 -17.94 17.52 8.26
N ALA A 755 -18.65 16.40 8.29
CA ALA A 755 -20.11 16.34 8.17
C ALA A 755 -20.62 15.03 8.78
N GLU A 756 -21.87 14.98 9.22
CA GLU A 756 -22.56 13.76 9.63
C GLU A 756 -21.81 12.93 10.69
N ASP A 757 -21.08 13.63 11.55
CA ASP A 757 -20.26 13.04 12.62
C ASP A 757 -19.21 12.03 12.11
N ASN A 758 -18.67 12.23 10.90
CA ASN A 758 -17.76 11.31 10.23
C ASN A 758 -16.40 11.10 10.92
N VAL A 759 -15.87 12.12 11.56
CA VAL A 759 -14.56 12.12 12.24
C VAL A 759 -14.60 12.92 13.54
N VAL A 760 -13.55 12.80 14.36
CA VAL A 760 -13.33 13.66 15.53
C VAL A 760 -12.06 14.48 15.31
N VAL A 761 -12.15 15.81 15.40
CA VAL A 761 -10.99 16.71 15.21
C VAL A 761 -10.68 17.44 16.50
N VAL A 762 -9.45 17.27 17.00
CA VAL A 762 -9.00 17.85 18.28
C VAL A 762 -7.67 18.57 18.15
N ASN A 763 -7.50 19.62 18.96
CA ASN A 763 -6.22 20.29 19.17
C ASN A 763 -6.01 20.46 20.67
N LEU A 764 -5.32 19.53 21.26
CA LEU A 764 -5.25 19.33 22.70
C LEU A 764 -4.20 20.25 23.35
N SER A 765 -4.52 20.75 24.52
CA SER A 765 -3.65 21.70 25.22
C SER A 765 -2.91 21.09 26.42
N THR A 766 -3.30 19.91 26.94
CA THR A 766 -2.64 19.30 28.10
C THR A 766 -2.31 17.82 27.91
N PRO A 767 -1.28 17.30 28.60
CA PRO A 767 -0.99 15.86 28.63
C PRO A 767 -2.15 14.98 29.09
N ALA A 768 -2.95 15.44 30.09
CA ALA A 768 -4.10 14.71 30.57
C ALA A 768 -5.21 14.61 29.52
N GLN A 769 -5.48 15.68 28.77
CA GLN A 769 -6.43 15.66 27.65
C GLN A 769 -6.01 14.64 26.60
N TYR A 770 -4.74 14.59 26.24
CA TYR A 770 -4.22 13.61 25.30
C TYR A 770 -4.38 12.17 25.79
N PHE A 771 -4.04 11.91 27.05
CA PHE A 771 -4.28 10.62 27.68
C PHE A 771 -5.75 10.20 27.60
N HIS A 772 -6.66 11.10 27.96
CA HIS A 772 -8.09 10.82 27.95
C HIS A 772 -8.66 10.67 26.54
N ALA A 773 -8.16 11.45 25.57
CA ALA A 773 -8.57 11.33 24.17
C ALA A 773 -8.22 9.95 23.58
N LEU A 774 -6.99 9.47 23.80
CA LEU A 774 -6.53 8.14 23.34
C LEU A 774 -7.34 7.01 23.98
N ARG A 775 -7.62 7.12 25.28
CA ARG A 775 -8.41 6.12 25.98
C ARG A 775 -9.89 6.16 25.58
N ARG A 776 -10.45 7.37 25.38
CA ARG A 776 -11.81 7.57 24.89
C ARG A 776 -12.03 6.85 23.56
N GLN A 777 -11.03 6.89 22.67
CA GLN A 777 -11.06 6.24 21.36
C GLN A 777 -11.33 4.72 21.43
N LYS A 778 -10.95 4.07 22.52
CA LYS A 778 -11.20 2.62 22.72
C LYS A 778 -12.25 2.29 23.78
N ARG A 779 -12.80 3.30 24.41
CA ARG A 779 -13.82 3.15 25.44
C ARG A 779 -15.23 3.52 24.96
N LYS A 780 -15.34 4.22 23.83
CA LYS A 780 -16.61 4.43 23.15
C LYS A 780 -17.05 3.15 22.46
N GLU A 781 -18.33 2.89 22.45
CA GLU A 781 -18.93 1.77 21.72
C GLU A 781 -18.73 1.94 20.21
N TYR A 782 -18.89 3.16 19.73
CA TYR A 782 -18.64 3.52 18.34
C TYR A 782 -17.60 4.64 18.27
N ALA A 783 -16.40 4.32 17.83
CA ALA A 783 -15.36 5.29 17.63
C ALA A 783 -15.32 5.72 16.15
N LYS A 784 -15.06 7.00 15.95
CA LYS A 784 -14.82 7.60 14.63
C LYS A 784 -13.32 7.86 14.49
N PRO A 785 -12.78 8.06 13.28
CA PRO A 785 -11.39 8.45 13.12
C PRO A 785 -11.07 9.70 13.95
N LEU A 786 -9.98 9.66 14.70
CA LEU A 786 -9.55 10.76 15.58
C LEU A 786 -8.36 11.50 14.97
N ILE A 787 -8.57 12.72 14.57
CA ILE A 787 -7.55 13.61 14.01
C ILE A 787 -7.00 14.50 15.13
N VAL A 788 -5.74 14.29 15.49
CA VAL A 788 -5.08 15.01 16.59
C VAL A 788 -4.07 15.99 16.03
N MET A 789 -4.28 17.27 16.21
CA MET A 789 -3.24 18.28 16.05
C MET A 789 -2.25 18.10 17.19
N ALA A 790 -1.18 17.32 16.95
CA ALA A 790 -0.19 16.94 17.95
C ALA A 790 0.80 18.08 18.18
N PRO A 791 1.29 18.30 19.40
CA PRO A 791 2.20 19.39 19.68
C PRO A 791 3.64 19.09 19.27
N LYS A 792 4.42 20.16 19.11
CA LYS A 792 5.88 20.13 18.94
C LYS A 792 6.60 20.72 20.14
N SER A 793 6.59 22.03 20.32
CA SER A 793 7.26 22.68 21.46
C SER A 793 6.59 22.35 22.80
N LEU A 794 5.27 22.15 22.83
CA LEU A 794 4.55 21.76 24.05
C LEU A 794 5.04 20.42 24.61
N LEU A 795 5.65 19.55 23.83
CA LEU A 795 6.29 18.31 24.32
C LEU A 795 7.30 18.56 25.43
N ARG A 796 7.88 19.78 25.51
CA ARG A 796 8.91 20.18 26.50
C ARG A 796 8.58 21.48 27.21
N HIS A 797 7.40 22.04 27.00
CA HIS A 797 7.00 23.30 27.60
C HIS A 797 6.79 23.14 29.11
N LYS A 798 7.36 24.05 29.92
CA LYS A 798 7.36 23.94 31.38
C LYS A 798 5.97 23.97 32.01
N LEU A 799 5.05 24.70 31.41
CA LEU A 799 3.66 24.83 31.88
C LEU A 799 2.75 23.74 31.28
N CYS A 800 3.14 23.10 30.19
CA CYS A 800 2.36 22.03 29.56
C CYS A 800 2.63 20.70 30.25
N VAL A 801 2.15 20.57 31.46
CA VAL A 801 2.29 19.40 32.32
C VAL A 801 1.00 19.16 33.07
N SER A 802 0.75 17.92 33.45
CA SER A 802 -0.42 17.51 34.25
C SER A 802 -0.01 16.86 35.56
N GLU A 803 -0.94 16.85 36.55
CA GLU A 803 -0.77 16.15 37.81
C GLU A 803 -1.35 14.74 37.71
N LEU A 804 -0.80 13.80 38.47
CA LEU A 804 -1.23 12.37 38.46
C LEU A 804 -2.75 12.20 38.74
N LYS A 805 -3.32 13.10 39.56
CA LYS A 805 -4.77 13.08 39.84
C LYS A 805 -5.62 13.26 38.60
N GLU A 806 -5.14 14.00 37.59
CA GLU A 806 -5.88 14.26 36.35
C GLU A 806 -5.99 12.99 35.49
N PHE A 807 -5.13 11.99 35.68
CA PHE A 807 -5.18 10.69 35.02
C PHE A 807 -5.99 9.65 35.79
N THR A 808 -6.14 9.87 37.11
CA THR A 808 -6.82 8.95 38.01
C THR A 808 -8.26 9.34 38.31
N SER A 809 -8.65 10.53 37.91
CA SER A 809 -10.02 11.04 38.00
C SER A 809 -10.33 11.93 36.80
N GLY A 810 -11.62 12.19 36.56
CA GLY A 810 -12.05 13.00 35.42
C GLY A 810 -12.10 12.22 34.10
N GLY A 811 -12.08 12.95 33.00
CA GLY A 811 -12.17 12.43 31.64
C GLY A 811 -11.84 13.50 30.62
N PHE A 812 -12.08 13.21 29.37
CA PHE A 812 -11.90 14.15 28.28
C PHE A 812 -12.89 15.33 28.38
N GLN A 813 -12.41 16.53 28.12
CA GLN A 813 -13.22 17.76 28.13
C GLN A 813 -13.10 18.42 26.75
N GLU A 814 -14.23 18.67 26.09
CA GLU A 814 -14.30 19.34 24.78
C GLU A 814 -13.89 20.82 24.89
N PHE A 815 -14.16 21.40 26.07
CA PHE A 815 -13.81 22.80 26.40
C PHE A 815 -13.23 22.86 27.80
N ILE A 816 -12.22 23.70 28.00
CA ILE A 816 -11.57 23.88 29.30
C ILE A 816 -11.65 25.35 29.68
N THR A 817 -12.27 25.62 30.84
CA THR A 817 -12.41 26.96 31.39
C THR A 817 -11.07 27.53 31.87
N ASP A 818 -11.01 28.83 31.99
CA ASP A 818 -9.86 29.51 32.58
C ASP A 818 -9.69 29.08 34.07
N PRO A 819 -8.53 28.54 34.47
CA PRO A 819 -8.31 28.13 35.87
C PRO A 819 -8.21 29.34 36.83
N THR A 820 -7.88 30.52 36.32
CA THR A 820 -7.66 31.74 37.11
C THR A 820 -8.30 32.98 36.44
N PRO A 821 -9.64 32.96 36.22
CA PRO A 821 -10.26 34.04 35.48
C PRO A 821 -10.23 35.34 36.30
N PRO A 822 -10.11 36.49 35.65
CA PRO A 822 -10.27 37.80 36.32
C PRO A 822 -11.67 37.90 36.96
N LYS A 823 -11.79 38.63 38.08
CA LYS A 823 -13.09 38.77 38.79
C LYS A 823 -14.21 39.38 37.91
N SER A 824 -13.83 40.23 36.96
CA SER A 824 -14.78 40.88 36.05
C SER A 824 -14.13 40.98 34.65
N PRO A 825 -14.10 39.93 33.89
CA PRO A 825 -13.49 39.98 32.57
C PRO A 825 -14.31 40.84 31.61
N SER A 826 -13.68 41.74 30.89
CA SER A 826 -14.31 42.50 29.81
C SER A 826 -14.12 41.84 28.46
N THR A 827 -13.12 40.97 28.35
CA THR A 827 -12.78 40.19 27.14
C THR A 827 -12.83 38.70 27.43
N LEU A 828 -13.47 37.94 26.56
CA LEU A 828 -13.35 36.47 26.52
C LEU A 828 -12.56 36.07 25.28
N VAL A 829 -11.45 35.39 25.48
CA VAL A 829 -10.61 34.85 24.43
C VAL A 829 -10.84 33.35 24.33
N LEU A 830 -11.33 32.90 23.18
CA LEU A 830 -11.38 31.49 22.82
C LEU A 830 -10.14 31.16 22.02
N CYS A 831 -9.48 30.08 22.33
CA CYS A 831 -8.26 29.62 21.62
C CYS A 831 -8.12 28.10 21.67
N SER A 832 -7.11 27.55 21.02
CA SER A 832 -6.80 26.12 21.05
C SER A 832 -5.30 25.87 20.96
N GLY A 833 -4.83 24.76 21.52
CA GLY A 833 -3.45 24.30 21.38
C GLY A 833 -2.42 25.23 22.04
N LYS A 834 -1.30 25.44 21.37
CA LYS A 834 -0.11 26.11 21.92
C LYS A 834 -0.32 27.56 22.30
N VAL A 835 -1.09 28.31 21.53
CA VAL A 835 -1.32 29.74 21.76
C VAL A 835 -1.92 30.03 23.14
N TYR A 836 -2.58 29.07 23.75
CA TYR A 836 -3.04 29.18 25.13
C TYR A 836 -1.92 29.53 26.11
N TYR A 837 -0.78 28.90 26.01
CA TYR A 837 0.37 29.12 26.89
C TYR A 837 1.00 30.49 26.68
N ASP A 838 1.13 30.90 25.41
CA ASP A 838 1.63 32.26 25.10
C ASP A 838 0.69 33.34 25.66
N LEU A 839 -0.64 33.13 25.56
CA LEU A 839 -1.65 34.02 26.15
C LEU A 839 -1.56 34.04 27.68
N MET A 840 -1.39 32.90 28.32
CA MET A 840 -1.27 32.79 29.78
C MET A 840 -0.03 33.51 30.30
N GLU A 841 1.14 33.26 29.72
CA GLU A 841 2.39 33.89 30.10
C GLU A 841 2.35 35.42 29.91
N ALA A 842 1.80 35.87 28.78
CA ALA A 842 1.60 37.30 28.54
C ALA A 842 0.62 37.93 29.53
N ARG A 843 -0.47 37.22 29.91
CA ARG A 843 -1.47 37.70 30.86
C ARG A 843 -0.89 37.87 32.27
N GLU A 844 -0.01 37.02 32.71
CA GLU A 844 0.62 37.04 34.02
C GLU A 844 1.43 38.35 34.27
N VAL A 845 2.00 38.94 33.25
CA VAL A 845 2.80 40.18 33.37
C VAL A 845 1.91 41.44 33.36
N ILE A 846 0.58 41.30 33.10
CA ILE A 846 -0.37 42.41 33.08
C ILE A 846 -0.86 42.70 34.51
N ARG A 847 -0.65 43.91 35.02
CA ARG A 847 -1.04 44.30 36.40
C ARG A 847 -2.53 44.10 36.70
N SER A 848 -3.41 44.28 35.72
CA SER A 848 -4.84 44.16 35.89
C SER A 848 -5.43 43.44 34.65
N PRO A 849 -5.33 42.12 34.56
CA PRO A 849 -5.81 41.37 33.41
C PRO A 849 -7.34 41.48 33.35
N LYS A 850 -7.88 41.70 32.13
CA LYS A 850 -9.31 41.79 31.86
C LYS A 850 -9.79 40.70 30.92
N ALA A 851 -8.90 39.86 30.47
CA ALA A 851 -9.20 38.77 29.56
C ALA A 851 -9.30 37.44 30.31
N ALA A 852 -10.44 36.77 30.19
CA ALA A 852 -10.58 35.35 30.50
C ALA A 852 -10.26 34.53 29.26
N ILE A 853 -9.66 33.36 29.44
CA ILE A 853 -9.20 32.49 28.33
C ILE A 853 -9.89 31.13 28.48
N VAL A 854 -10.64 30.71 27.45
CA VAL A 854 -11.27 29.38 27.37
C VAL A 854 -10.69 28.63 26.19
N ARG A 855 -10.36 27.36 26.42
CA ARG A 855 -9.77 26.48 25.40
C ARG A 855 -10.85 25.63 24.75
N VAL A 856 -10.77 25.53 23.42
CA VAL A 856 -11.54 24.58 22.60
C VAL A 856 -10.61 23.42 22.31
N GLU A 857 -10.84 22.26 22.90
CA GLU A 857 -10.02 21.06 22.75
C GLU A 857 -10.52 20.17 21.60
N GLN A 858 -11.86 20.12 21.40
CA GLN A 858 -12.49 19.41 20.29
C GLN A 858 -13.24 20.39 19.40
N PHE A 859 -12.86 20.41 18.12
CA PHE A 859 -13.52 21.25 17.12
C PHE A 859 -14.75 20.56 16.52
N TYR A 860 -14.65 19.26 16.28
CA TYR A 860 -15.71 18.47 15.67
C TYR A 860 -15.76 17.06 16.26
N PRO A 861 -16.93 16.47 16.45
CA PRO A 861 -18.23 17.17 16.44
C PRO A 861 -18.30 18.26 17.51
N PHE A 862 -19.03 19.34 17.22
CA PHE A 862 -19.11 20.50 18.12
C PHE A 862 -20.21 20.31 19.16
N HIS A 863 -19.83 20.26 20.43
CA HIS A 863 -20.74 20.04 21.54
C HIS A 863 -21.41 21.37 22.00
N GLU A 864 -22.42 21.80 21.30
CA GLU A 864 -23.05 23.12 21.48
C GLU A 864 -23.58 23.34 22.91
N GLU A 865 -24.28 22.36 23.49
CA GLU A 865 -24.83 22.49 24.85
C GLU A 865 -23.71 22.70 25.87
N LYS A 866 -22.63 21.91 25.80
CA LYS A 866 -21.47 22.04 26.67
C LYS A 866 -20.73 23.36 26.46
N PHE A 867 -20.67 23.84 25.23
CA PHE A 867 -20.10 25.14 24.91
C PHE A 867 -20.86 26.27 25.60
N LYS A 868 -22.21 26.29 25.54
CA LYS A 868 -23.06 27.24 26.20
C LYS A 868 -22.93 27.20 27.75
N GLU A 869 -22.86 25.99 28.30
CA GLU A 869 -22.62 25.76 29.73
C GLU A 869 -21.30 26.38 30.20
N VAL A 870 -20.21 26.05 29.51
CA VAL A 870 -18.83 26.49 29.85
C VAL A 870 -18.70 28.00 29.72
N LEU A 871 -19.39 28.64 28.79
CA LEU A 871 -19.35 30.09 28.58
C LEU A 871 -20.34 30.88 29.40
N GLY A 872 -21.30 30.24 30.05
CA GLY A 872 -22.31 30.91 30.90
C GLY A 872 -21.72 31.94 31.86
N PRO A 873 -20.67 31.65 32.64
CA PRO A 873 -20.01 32.59 33.54
C PRO A 873 -19.45 33.85 32.83
N PHE A 874 -19.20 33.80 31.54
CA PHE A 874 -18.62 34.88 30.73
C PHE A 874 -19.63 35.57 29.80
N ALA A 875 -20.92 35.28 29.91
CA ALA A 875 -21.97 35.81 29.02
C ALA A 875 -22.01 37.35 28.97
N LYS A 876 -21.59 38.03 30.06
CA LYS A 876 -21.57 39.49 30.17
C LYS A 876 -20.34 40.18 29.62
N THR A 877 -19.36 39.41 29.09
CA THR A 877 -18.14 40.00 28.50
C THR A 877 -18.47 40.82 27.27
N LYS A 878 -17.85 42.00 27.17
CA LYS A 878 -18.12 42.93 26.07
C LYS A 878 -17.48 42.50 24.77
N ARG A 879 -16.27 41.98 24.84
CA ARG A 879 -15.48 41.54 23.70
C ARG A 879 -15.33 40.03 23.70
N LEU A 880 -15.70 39.39 22.59
CA LEU A 880 -15.51 37.97 22.35
C LEU A 880 -14.50 37.80 21.21
N VAL A 881 -13.42 37.05 21.43
CA VAL A 881 -12.32 36.89 20.51
C VAL A 881 -12.12 35.40 20.21
N TRP A 882 -11.92 35.05 18.96
CA TRP A 882 -11.27 33.81 18.55
C TRP A 882 -9.81 34.12 18.23
N CYS A 883 -8.86 33.51 18.97
CA CYS A 883 -7.41 33.68 18.80
C CYS A 883 -6.79 32.40 18.28
N GLN A 884 -6.16 32.46 17.11
CA GLN A 884 -5.41 31.34 16.51
C GLN A 884 -4.05 31.81 15.98
N GLU A 885 -3.13 30.88 15.81
CA GLU A 885 -1.81 31.15 15.24
C GLU A 885 -1.82 31.14 13.72
N GLU A 886 -2.71 30.40 13.13
CA GLU A 886 -2.89 30.22 11.70
C GLU A 886 -3.38 31.52 11.03
N PRO A 887 -3.04 31.70 9.73
CA PRO A 887 -3.60 32.79 8.93
C PRO A 887 -5.14 32.78 8.90
N LYS A 888 -5.76 33.94 8.67
CA LYS A 888 -7.20 34.10 8.68
C LYS A 888 -7.97 33.18 7.73
N ASN A 889 -7.37 32.81 6.61
CA ASN A 889 -7.94 31.89 5.63
C ASN A 889 -7.69 30.40 5.96
N MET A 890 -6.97 30.13 7.05
CA MET A 890 -6.58 28.79 7.51
C MET A 890 -7.02 28.57 8.96
N GLY A 891 -6.72 27.38 9.52
CA GLY A 891 -7.09 27.04 10.88
C GLY A 891 -8.59 26.86 11.11
N ALA A 892 -9.03 27.09 12.33
CA ALA A 892 -10.41 26.81 12.74
C ALA A 892 -11.39 28.00 12.54
N TRP A 893 -10.90 29.18 12.22
CA TRP A 893 -11.73 30.40 12.15
C TRP A 893 -12.99 30.25 11.30
N ASN A 894 -12.82 29.81 10.04
CA ASN A 894 -13.94 29.76 9.10
C ASN A 894 -14.99 28.71 9.49
N PHE A 895 -14.59 27.70 10.24
CA PHE A 895 -15.47 26.64 10.73
C PHE A 895 -16.18 27.06 12.04
N LEU A 896 -15.43 27.57 13.00
CA LEU A 896 -15.97 27.86 14.33
C LEU A 896 -16.73 29.17 14.42
N ALA A 897 -16.37 30.20 13.67
CA ALA A 897 -16.99 31.51 13.80
C ALA A 897 -18.52 31.50 13.56
N PRO A 898 -19.04 30.79 12.52
CA PRO A 898 -20.47 30.61 12.34
C PRO A 898 -21.14 29.83 13.49
N LEU A 899 -20.53 28.73 13.95
CA LEU A 899 -21.05 27.90 15.04
C LEU A 899 -21.13 28.67 16.37
N ILE A 900 -20.13 29.50 16.66
CA ILE A 900 -20.12 30.37 17.85
C ILE A 900 -21.19 31.45 17.73
N GLU A 901 -21.33 32.02 16.55
CA GLU A 901 -22.37 33.05 16.29
C GLU A 901 -23.78 32.46 16.45
N GLU A 902 -24.03 31.28 15.90
CA GLU A 902 -25.30 30.56 16.05
C GLU A 902 -25.60 30.21 17.52
N SER A 903 -24.58 29.67 18.22
CA SER A 903 -24.72 29.25 19.62
C SER A 903 -24.93 30.41 20.59
N LEU A 904 -24.29 31.56 20.36
CA LEU A 904 -24.27 32.71 21.31
C LEU A 904 -24.99 33.96 20.83
N GLY A 905 -25.53 33.99 19.60
CA GLY A 905 -26.14 35.16 18.99
C GLY A 905 -25.16 36.31 18.69
N ARG A 906 -23.87 36.08 18.74
CA ARG A 906 -22.81 37.07 18.44
C ARG A 906 -21.59 36.42 17.84
N ARG A 907 -21.06 37.04 16.78
CA ARG A 907 -19.85 36.62 16.10
C ARG A 907 -18.61 37.03 16.90
N PRO A 908 -17.59 36.12 17.05
CA PRO A 908 -16.32 36.48 17.66
C PRO A 908 -15.51 37.40 16.72
N GLU A 909 -14.64 38.20 17.30
CA GLU A 909 -13.61 38.96 16.61
C GLU A 909 -12.45 37.99 16.26
N PHE A 910 -11.96 38.03 15.03
CA PHE A 910 -10.79 37.29 14.63
C PHE A 910 -9.51 37.96 15.12
N VAL A 911 -8.65 37.21 15.81
CA VAL A 911 -7.28 37.63 16.15
C VAL A 911 -6.33 36.51 15.73
N GLY A 912 -5.42 36.82 14.83
CA GLY A 912 -4.47 35.88 14.26
C GLY A 912 -3.69 36.54 13.12
N ARG A 913 -2.94 35.75 12.36
CA ARG A 913 -2.19 36.25 11.20
C ARG A 913 -3.13 36.64 10.06
N SER A 914 -2.71 37.60 9.26
CA SER A 914 -3.42 38.00 8.04
C SER A 914 -3.55 36.82 7.08
N ALA A 915 -4.56 36.86 6.21
CA ALA A 915 -4.70 35.85 5.16
C ALA A 915 -3.45 35.81 4.26
N THR A 916 -2.97 34.61 3.98
CA THR A 916 -1.76 34.41 3.16
C THR A 916 -1.84 33.07 2.44
N ALA A 917 -1.16 32.98 1.29
CA ALA A 917 -1.06 31.74 0.50
C ALA A 917 -0.16 30.69 1.18
N SER A 918 0.88 31.14 1.89
CA SER A 918 1.76 30.28 2.66
C SER A 918 1.26 30.14 4.11
N PRO A 919 1.31 28.94 4.73
CA PRO A 919 0.82 28.76 6.10
C PRO A 919 1.61 29.54 7.13
N ALA A 920 2.92 29.74 6.94
CA ALA A 920 3.79 30.43 7.89
C ALA A 920 4.92 31.18 7.18
N THR A 921 5.46 32.18 7.88
CA THR A 921 6.64 32.91 7.40
C THR A 921 7.91 32.06 7.49
N GLY A 922 8.84 32.23 6.55
CA GLY A 922 10.19 31.67 6.60
C GLY A 922 11.14 32.39 7.53
N SER A 923 10.78 33.58 8.05
CA SER A 923 11.62 34.42 8.93
C SER A 923 11.25 34.23 10.39
N LEU A 924 12.18 33.77 11.21
CA LEU A 924 11.99 33.66 12.65
C LEU A 924 11.70 35.01 13.31
N THR A 925 12.33 36.09 12.83
CA THR A 925 12.14 37.46 13.36
C THR A 925 10.72 37.94 13.06
N LEU A 926 10.23 37.71 11.83
CA LEU A 926 8.86 38.04 11.46
C LEU A 926 7.85 37.21 12.26
N HIS A 927 8.09 35.90 12.39
CA HIS A 927 7.27 35.02 13.21
C HIS A 927 7.13 35.54 14.65
N LYS A 928 8.24 35.90 15.32
CA LYS A 928 8.23 36.42 16.69
C LYS A 928 7.45 37.74 16.80
N ARG A 929 7.56 38.60 15.81
CA ARG A 929 6.81 39.87 15.77
C ARG A 929 5.32 39.59 15.66
N GLU A 930 4.90 38.80 14.66
CA GLU A 930 3.51 38.42 14.44
C GLU A 930 2.89 37.72 15.66
N GLN A 931 3.66 36.84 16.32
CA GLN A 931 3.24 36.14 17.52
C GLN A 931 2.97 37.12 18.67
N SER A 932 3.88 38.06 18.88
CA SER A 932 3.70 39.09 19.90
C SER A 932 2.53 40.02 19.63
N GLU A 933 2.32 40.38 18.37
CA GLU A 933 1.21 41.23 17.91
C GLU A 933 -0.15 40.57 18.14
N LEU A 934 -0.32 39.31 17.73
CA LEU A 934 -1.57 38.60 17.93
C LEU A 934 -1.89 38.38 19.42
N ILE A 935 -0.91 38.03 20.25
CA ILE A 935 -1.08 37.87 21.71
C ILE A 935 -1.51 39.19 22.36
N ALA A 936 -0.83 40.27 22.05
CA ALA A 936 -1.17 41.61 22.60
C ALA A 936 -2.59 42.00 22.16
N SER A 937 -2.94 41.80 20.87
CA SER A 937 -4.29 42.12 20.36
C SER A 937 -5.38 41.27 21.04
N ALA A 938 -5.14 39.96 21.23
CA ALA A 938 -6.10 39.08 21.89
C ALA A 938 -6.39 39.55 23.34
N LEU A 939 -5.36 39.96 24.06
CA LEU A 939 -5.48 40.45 25.44
C LEU A 939 -5.94 41.91 25.56
N GLY A 940 -6.21 42.59 24.46
CA GLY A 940 -6.65 43.97 24.42
C GLY A 940 -5.54 44.96 24.82
N GLN A 941 -4.30 44.64 24.56
CA GLN A 941 -3.15 45.54 24.79
C GLN A 941 -2.85 46.34 23.53
N THR A 942 -2.56 47.60 23.69
CA THR A 942 -2.04 48.43 22.60
C THR A 942 -0.59 48.06 22.37
N ILE A 943 -0.23 47.63 21.18
CA ILE A 943 1.15 47.41 20.83
C ILE A 943 1.81 48.81 20.69
N PRO A 944 2.92 49.09 21.40
CA PRO A 944 3.70 50.28 21.07
C PRO A 944 4.16 50.09 19.63
N THR A 945 3.71 50.92 18.72
CA THR A 945 4.28 51.00 17.36
C THR A 945 5.75 51.32 17.51
N SER A 946 6.59 50.29 17.45
CA SER A 946 8.05 50.52 17.29
C SER A 946 8.19 51.16 15.91
N ASN A 947 8.69 52.38 15.91
CA ASN A 947 9.01 53.13 14.72
C ASN A 947 9.77 52.25 13.71
N LYS A 948 9.36 52.37 12.46
CA LYS A 948 9.94 51.75 11.27
C LYS A 948 11.45 51.79 11.24
#